data_027368d554a5cfec11c29f072e1a1a8b
#
_entry.id   027368d554a5cfec11c29f072e1a1a8b
#
_cell.length_a   1.000
_cell.length_b   1.000
_cell.length_c   1.000
_cell.angle_alpha   90.00
_cell.angle_beta   90.00
_cell.angle_gamma   90.00
#
_symmetry.space_group_name_H-M   'P 1'
#
loop_
_entity.id
_entity.type
_entity.pdbx_description
1 polymer ?
#
loop_
_entity_poly.entity_id
_entity_poly.type
_entity_poly.pdbx_seq_one_letter_code
_entity_poly.pdbx_strand_id
1 'polypeptide(L)'
;MNAEKLTQKSVDAVRKAQSIAVMQSNSVIEPIHLLAGLVRQENCLIPQLLKKMNIDEDIFDSEIEKKLNGLPKVMGSGRSSNIGISAECDRVLTNAEGIASNMKDEFVSVEHLMLALIDSKDREVSQLLGTFNINKDSFLSALMSVRGNTRVTTENPEDTYDVLTKYGQELVGLARRNKLDPVIGRDSEIRNVIRILSRKTKNNPVLIGEPGVGKTAIAEGLALRIVAGDVPDSLKDRKVFSLDMGALVAGAKYRGEFEERLKAVLNEIKNSNGQILLFIDELHTIVGAGKTDGAMDAGNLLKPMLARGELHCIGATTLNEYRQYIEKDPALERRFQPVMVDEPSVEDTISILRGLKERYEVFHGVKISDNALISAAVLSNRYITDRFLPDKAIDLIDEACATIRTEMDSMPTELDVISRKIVQLEIEEAALKKESDNISQEHLEEIQKELAELRDKFSGMKAKWENEKNDISAVQKLREEIERTGGEIEKAEREYDLNKAAELKYGKLPQLQKELEELEKQAEHDVENGRLLRDKVTEDEIAKIVCRWTGIPVSKLMEGEKEKILGLEGLLHKRVIGQDEAVTKVSEAILRSRAGIQAPDRPIGSFLFLGPTGVGKTELAKALSEILFDDERNIIRIDMSEYMEKFSVSRLIGAPPGYVGYDEGGQLTEAVRRKPYSVVLFDEIEKAHPDVFNILLQVLDDGRITDSQGRTVDFKNTIIILTSNLGSPYILDGIDANGEITDEARAQVEGLLKTQFRPEFLNRLDEIIFYKPLAKTEIFKIVDLMLADLQKRLDDKHIRINVSDAAKNYIVDCGYDPNFGARPLRRFIQRNVETLAAKRIIGGNLGAGDVIDIDLDENGRLTAD
;
A
#
# COMPACT_ATOMS: atom_id res chain seq x y z
N MET A 1 -21.52 -23.61 48.10
CA MET A 1 -21.62 -23.43 46.65
C MET A 1 -20.54 -24.26 45.93
N ASN A 2 -20.85 -25.01 44.89
CA ASN A 2 -19.90 -25.78 44.11
C ASN A 2 -19.22 -24.88 43.06
N ALA A 3 -17.93 -24.65 43.21
CA ALA A 3 -17.17 -23.75 42.30
C ALA A 3 -17.16 -24.21 40.83
N GLU A 4 -17.38 -25.50 40.59
CA GLU A 4 -17.53 -26.07 39.24
C GLU A 4 -18.80 -25.65 38.49
N LYS A 5 -19.77 -25.06 39.19
CA LYS A 5 -21.00 -24.56 38.59
C LYS A 5 -20.96 -23.06 38.26
N LEU A 6 -19.87 -22.38 38.56
CA LEU A 6 -19.70 -20.96 38.26
C LEU A 6 -19.13 -20.79 36.83
N THR A 7 -19.61 -19.80 36.10
CA THR A 7 -18.99 -19.36 34.88
C THR A 7 -17.61 -18.72 35.16
N GLN A 8 -16.72 -18.71 34.20
CA GLN A 8 -15.38 -18.14 34.35
C GLN A 8 -15.41 -16.69 34.86
N LYS A 9 -16.32 -15.88 34.32
CA LYS A 9 -16.54 -14.49 34.77
C LYS A 9 -17.09 -14.38 36.18
N SER A 10 -17.93 -15.30 36.59
CA SER A 10 -18.42 -15.35 37.97
C SER A 10 -17.32 -15.70 38.96
N VAL A 11 -16.41 -16.63 38.60
CA VAL A 11 -15.20 -16.95 39.39
C VAL A 11 -14.30 -15.73 39.50
N ASP A 12 -14.09 -15.04 38.40
CA ASP A 12 -13.23 -13.84 38.37
C ASP A 12 -13.83 -12.67 39.19
N ALA A 13 -15.14 -12.51 39.18
CA ALA A 13 -15.82 -11.52 40.01
C ALA A 13 -15.62 -11.82 41.52
N VAL A 14 -15.72 -13.07 41.91
CA VAL A 14 -15.49 -13.48 43.31
C VAL A 14 -14.03 -13.28 43.68
N ARG A 15 -13.07 -13.62 42.81
CA ARG A 15 -11.64 -13.36 43.04
C ARG A 15 -11.34 -11.86 43.17
N LYS A 16 -11.94 -11.04 42.30
CA LYS A 16 -11.81 -9.58 42.36
C LYS A 16 -12.42 -9.03 43.66
N ALA A 17 -13.57 -9.52 44.09
CA ALA A 17 -14.15 -9.18 45.38
C ALA A 17 -13.20 -9.50 46.55
N GLN A 18 -12.54 -10.67 46.51
CA GLN A 18 -11.53 -11.05 47.48
C GLN A 18 -10.34 -10.11 47.47
N SER A 19 -9.83 -9.80 46.29
CA SER A 19 -8.71 -8.86 46.09
C SER A 19 -9.02 -7.47 46.66
N ILE A 20 -10.24 -6.95 46.38
CA ILE A 20 -10.71 -5.65 46.90
C ILE A 20 -10.76 -5.67 48.44
N ALA A 21 -11.32 -6.73 49.02
CA ALA A 21 -11.39 -6.86 50.46
C ALA A 21 -10.01 -6.89 51.13
N VAL A 22 -9.03 -7.60 50.50
CA VAL A 22 -7.61 -7.61 50.95
C VAL A 22 -6.99 -6.21 50.88
N MET A 23 -7.16 -5.51 49.76
CA MET A 23 -6.64 -4.16 49.55
C MET A 23 -7.22 -3.15 50.54
N GLN A 24 -8.53 -3.25 50.84
CA GLN A 24 -9.19 -2.39 51.79
C GLN A 24 -8.96 -2.79 53.26
N SER A 25 -8.19 -3.88 53.52
CA SER A 25 -7.92 -4.43 54.85
C SER A 25 -9.21 -4.82 55.63
N ASN A 26 -10.21 -5.33 54.92
CA ASN A 26 -11.43 -5.83 55.53
C ASN A 26 -11.26 -7.27 56.06
N SER A 27 -11.98 -7.67 57.09
CA SER A 27 -11.89 -8.98 57.73
C SER A 27 -12.62 -10.10 56.97
N VAL A 28 -13.63 -9.77 56.20
CA VAL A 28 -14.51 -10.69 55.45
C VAL A 28 -14.95 -10.07 54.12
N ILE A 29 -15.32 -10.92 53.19
CA ILE A 29 -15.88 -10.50 51.93
C ILE A 29 -17.37 -10.23 52.14
N GLU A 30 -17.78 -8.98 52.06
CA GLU A 30 -19.18 -8.53 52.15
C GLU A 30 -19.84 -8.46 50.76
N PRO A 31 -21.18 -8.42 50.61
CA PRO A 31 -21.91 -8.30 49.34
C PRO A 31 -21.45 -7.11 48.50
N ILE A 32 -21.07 -5.99 49.12
CA ILE A 32 -20.55 -4.80 48.39
C ILE A 32 -19.24 -5.05 47.69
N HIS A 33 -18.36 -5.92 48.22
CA HIS A 33 -17.13 -6.33 47.52
C HIS A 33 -17.46 -7.15 46.27
N LEU A 34 -18.47 -8.01 46.33
CA LEU A 34 -18.93 -8.78 45.17
C LEU A 34 -19.56 -7.85 44.11
N LEU A 35 -20.33 -6.85 44.51
CA LEU A 35 -20.87 -5.84 43.60
C LEU A 35 -19.73 -5.06 42.90
N ALA A 36 -18.74 -4.62 43.66
CA ALA A 36 -17.53 -3.96 43.09
C ALA A 36 -16.76 -4.87 42.12
N GLY A 37 -16.65 -6.17 42.47
CA GLY A 37 -16.01 -7.16 41.60
C GLY A 37 -16.75 -7.38 40.29
N LEU A 38 -18.09 -7.30 40.28
CA LEU A 38 -18.90 -7.42 39.07
C LEU A 38 -18.87 -6.16 38.20
N VAL A 39 -18.90 -4.98 38.80
CA VAL A 39 -18.90 -3.70 38.05
C VAL A 39 -17.57 -3.36 37.47
N ARG A 40 -16.46 -3.60 38.19
CA ARG A 40 -15.09 -3.28 37.76
C ARG A 40 -14.48 -4.32 36.81
N GLN A 41 -15.25 -5.29 36.36
CA GLN A 41 -14.74 -6.35 35.50
C GLN A 41 -14.75 -5.92 34.02
N GLU A 42 -13.61 -5.96 33.36
CA GLU A 42 -13.50 -5.65 31.95
C GLU A 42 -14.25 -6.68 31.10
N ASN A 43 -14.89 -6.22 30.02
CA ASN A 43 -15.65 -7.06 29.09
C ASN A 43 -16.67 -7.98 29.80
N CYS A 44 -17.41 -7.42 30.77
CA CYS A 44 -18.46 -8.11 31.52
C CYS A 44 -19.85 -7.60 31.14
N LEU A 45 -20.86 -8.46 31.29
CA LEU A 45 -22.26 -8.15 31.00
C LEU A 45 -22.79 -7.03 31.91
N ILE A 46 -22.40 -6.97 33.20
CA ILE A 46 -22.95 -6.02 34.17
C ILE A 46 -22.72 -4.55 33.79
N PRO A 47 -21.50 -4.07 33.43
CA PRO A 47 -21.30 -2.71 32.93
C PRO A 47 -22.19 -2.38 31.72
N GLN A 48 -22.32 -3.31 30.78
CA GLN A 48 -23.18 -3.12 29.60
C GLN A 48 -24.64 -2.94 29.94
N LEU A 49 -25.15 -3.71 30.91
CA LEU A 49 -26.53 -3.58 31.42
C LEU A 49 -26.77 -2.24 32.14
N LEU A 50 -25.80 -1.80 32.98
CA LEU A 50 -25.86 -0.49 33.63
C LEU A 50 -25.91 0.65 32.61
N LYS A 51 -25.12 0.59 31.57
CA LYS A 51 -25.15 1.58 30.49
C LYS A 51 -26.47 1.57 29.72
N LYS A 52 -27.09 0.40 29.46
CA LYS A 52 -28.43 0.31 28.86
C LYS A 52 -29.54 0.86 29.77
N MET A 53 -29.36 0.81 31.07
CA MET A 53 -30.25 1.41 32.06
C MET A 53 -30.00 2.92 32.24
N ASN A 54 -29.15 3.55 31.40
CA ASN A 54 -28.76 4.96 31.49
C ASN A 54 -28.07 5.32 32.82
N ILE A 55 -27.34 4.40 33.41
CA ILE A 55 -26.58 4.62 34.64
C ILE A 55 -25.13 4.93 34.25
N ASP A 56 -24.58 6.04 34.73
CA ASP A 56 -23.21 6.43 34.58
C ASP A 56 -22.33 5.54 35.44
N GLU A 57 -21.43 4.81 34.79
CA GLU A 57 -20.54 3.80 35.40
C GLU A 57 -19.59 4.45 36.40
N ASP A 58 -19.03 5.61 36.08
CA ASP A 58 -18.05 6.32 36.90
C ASP A 58 -18.69 6.84 38.18
N ILE A 59 -19.91 7.37 38.06
CA ILE A 59 -20.71 7.84 39.24
C ILE A 59 -21.09 6.64 40.12
N PHE A 60 -21.52 5.53 39.50
CA PHE A 60 -21.91 4.32 40.22
C PHE A 60 -20.71 3.70 40.98
N ASP A 61 -19.54 3.59 40.32
CA ASP A 61 -18.33 3.08 40.97
C ASP A 61 -17.82 4.00 42.07
N SER A 62 -17.91 5.33 41.91
CA SER A 62 -17.58 6.29 42.97
C SER A 62 -18.42 6.10 44.22
N GLU A 63 -19.71 5.80 44.08
CA GLU A 63 -20.58 5.51 45.22
C GLU A 63 -20.28 4.15 45.87
N ILE A 64 -19.95 3.13 45.09
CA ILE A 64 -19.43 1.85 45.60
C ILE A 64 -18.17 2.10 46.42
N GLU A 65 -17.23 2.91 45.94
CA GLU A 65 -15.96 3.23 46.63
C GLU A 65 -16.22 3.93 47.98
N LYS A 66 -17.18 4.84 48.05
CA LYS A 66 -17.57 5.47 49.31
C LYS A 66 -18.10 4.46 50.32
N LYS A 67 -18.91 3.49 49.86
CA LYS A 67 -19.42 2.42 50.72
C LYS A 67 -18.33 1.47 51.19
N LEU A 68 -17.40 1.08 50.33
CA LEU A 68 -16.27 0.24 50.67
C LEU A 68 -15.35 0.91 51.71
N ASN A 69 -15.11 2.21 51.59
CA ASN A 69 -14.31 2.95 52.53
C ASN A 69 -14.96 3.08 53.91
N GLY A 70 -16.29 2.96 53.99
CA GLY A 70 -17.05 2.95 55.27
C GLY A 70 -16.99 1.64 56.04
N LEU A 71 -16.51 0.55 55.43
CA LEU A 71 -16.45 -0.75 56.13
C LEU A 71 -15.34 -0.83 57.19
N PRO A 72 -15.53 -1.63 58.27
CA PRO A 72 -14.55 -1.81 59.31
C PRO A 72 -13.24 -2.36 58.79
N LYS A 73 -12.10 -1.67 59.11
CA LYS A 73 -10.76 -2.05 58.69
C LYS A 73 -10.03 -2.72 59.86
N VAL A 74 -9.34 -3.83 59.62
CA VAL A 74 -8.51 -4.52 60.58
C VAL A 74 -7.09 -3.92 60.56
N MET A 75 -6.74 -3.26 61.67
CA MET A 75 -5.39 -2.76 61.90
C MET A 75 -4.60 -3.79 62.76
N GLY A 76 -3.62 -4.48 62.16
CA GLY A 76 -2.74 -5.39 62.90
C GLY A 76 -1.83 -6.23 62.00
N SER A 77 -0.76 -6.78 62.54
CA SER A 77 0.30 -7.54 61.85
C SER A 77 -0.06 -8.96 61.38
N GLY A 78 -1.35 -9.31 61.38
CA GLY A 78 -1.86 -10.61 60.99
C GLY A 78 -2.62 -10.54 59.65
N ARG A 79 -1.93 -10.21 58.53
CA ARG A 79 -2.52 -10.37 57.19
C ARG A 79 -2.61 -11.85 56.86
N SER A 80 -3.76 -12.50 57.17
CA SER A 80 -4.01 -13.85 56.67
C SER A 80 -4.38 -13.75 55.18
N SER A 81 -3.76 -14.54 54.38
CA SER A 81 -4.05 -14.66 52.94
C SER A 81 -5.42 -15.31 52.66
N ASN A 82 -6.08 -15.81 53.67
CA ASN A 82 -7.43 -16.39 53.59
C ASN A 82 -8.45 -15.50 54.34
N ILE A 83 -9.12 -14.62 53.56
CA ILE A 83 -10.25 -13.87 54.06
C ILE A 83 -11.49 -14.75 53.92
N GLY A 84 -12.28 -14.86 54.96
CA GLY A 84 -13.58 -15.59 54.96
C GLY A 84 -14.66 -14.82 54.20
N ILE A 85 -15.73 -15.51 53.81
CA ILE A 85 -16.90 -14.93 53.16
C ILE A 85 -17.91 -14.63 54.30
N SER A 86 -18.55 -13.46 54.28
CA SER A 86 -19.59 -13.13 55.27
C SER A 86 -20.82 -14.01 55.08
N ALA A 87 -21.62 -14.22 56.16
CA ALA A 87 -22.85 -15.00 56.08
C ALA A 87 -23.86 -14.44 55.09
N GLU A 88 -23.87 -13.12 54.88
CA GLU A 88 -24.76 -12.46 53.88
C GLU A 88 -24.24 -12.70 52.48
N CYS A 89 -22.94 -12.62 52.25
CA CYS A 89 -22.34 -12.90 50.93
C CYS A 89 -22.52 -14.38 50.53
N ASP A 90 -22.37 -15.32 51.47
CA ASP A 90 -22.64 -16.74 51.25
C ASP A 90 -24.11 -17.00 50.90
N ARG A 91 -25.06 -16.29 51.55
CA ARG A 91 -26.47 -16.32 51.16
C ARG A 91 -26.71 -15.79 49.73
N VAL A 92 -26.06 -14.71 49.34
CA VAL A 92 -26.12 -14.16 47.94
C VAL A 92 -25.65 -15.22 46.96
N LEU A 93 -24.51 -15.85 47.20
CA LEU A 93 -23.98 -16.90 46.33
C LEU A 93 -24.93 -18.13 46.25
N THR A 94 -25.53 -18.53 47.38
CA THR A 94 -26.49 -19.65 47.40
C THR A 94 -27.82 -19.26 46.70
N ASN A 95 -28.27 -18.02 46.88
CA ASN A 95 -29.48 -17.53 46.18
C ASN A 95 -29.28 -17.44 44.67
N ALA A 96 -28.08 -17.06 44.21
CA ALA A 96 -27.71 -17.05 42.80
C ALA A 96 -27.84 -18.45 42.16
N GLU A 97 -27.43 -19.51 42.87
CA GLU A 97 -27.61 -20.91 42.41
C GLU A 97 -29.11 -21.27 42.29
N GLY A 98 -29.93 -20.77 43.21
CA GLY A 98 -31.42 -20.93 43.17
C GLY A 98 -32.03 -20.18 41.96
N ILE A 99 -31.55 -18.96 41.68
CA ILE A 99 -32.03 -18.14 40.53
C ILE A 99 -31.63 -18.83 39.22
N ALA A 100 -30.39 -19.30 39.08
CA ALA A 100 -29.94 -20.03 37.88
C ALA A 100 -30.81 -21.27 37.62
N SER A 101 -31.10 -22.06 38.67
CA SER A 101 -31.97 -23.23 38.57
C SER A 101 -33.42 -22.87 38.14
N ASN A 102 -33.95 -21.75 38.63
CA ASN A 102 -35.29 -21.27 38.24
C ASN A 102 -35.32 -20.79 36.76
N MET A 103 -34.22 -20.23 36.28
CA MET A 103 -34.03 -19.83 34.89
C MET A 103 -33.68 -21.02 33.98
N LYS A 104 -33.52 -22.21 34.53
CA LYS A 104 -33.13 -23.44 33.84
C LYS A 104 -31.75 -23.33 33.20
N ASP A 105 -30.84 -22.63 33.83
CA ASP A 105 -29.45 -22.47 33.42
C ASP A 105 -28.57 -23.53 34.16
N GLU A 106 -27.53 -24.04 33.46
CA GLU A 106 -26.63 -25.07 33.99
C GLU A 106 -25.53 -24.47 34.85
N PHE A 107 -25.13 -23.24 34.56
CA PHE A 107 -24.09 -22.50 35.24
C PHE A 107 -24.61 -21.22 35.88
N VAL A 108 -24.00 -20.82 36.99
CA VAL A 108 -24.26 -19.54 37.66
C VAL A 108 -23.37 -18.47 37.03
N SER A 109 -23.98 -17.55 36.29
CA SER A 109 -23.30 -16.44 35.60
C SER A 109 -23.39 -15.13 36.38
N VAL A 110 -22.75 -14.08 35.91
CA VAL A 110 -22.69 -12.77 36.58
C VAL A 110 -24.07 -12.11 36.76
N GLU A 111 -24.99 -12.34 35.84
CA GLU A 111 -26.40 -11.85 35.98
C GLU A 111 -27.15 -12.51 37.15
N HIS A 112 -26.89 -13.80 37.42
CA HIS A 112 -27.50 -14.47 38.59
C HIS A 112 -26.92 -13.91 39.88
N LEU A 113 -25.61 -13.60 39.91
CA LEU A 113 -24.96 -12.95 41.05
C LEU A 113 -25.55 -11.56 41.29
N MET A 114 -25.76 -10.77 40.23
CA MET A 114 -26.36 -9.44 40.32
C MET A 114 -27.82 -9.48 40.78
N LEU A 115 -28.60 -10.40 40.21
CA LEU A 115 -30.00 -10.61 40.68
C LEU A 115 -30.08 -11.02 42.15
N ALA A 116 -29.17 -11.88 42.59
CA ALA A 116 -29.06 -12.28 43.99
C ALA A 116 -28.67 -11.11 44.91
N LEU A 117 -27.81 -10.19 44.41
CA LEU A 117 -27.46 -8.95 45.10
C LEU A 117 -28.68 -7.99 45.20
N ILE A 118 -29.47 -7.88 44.14
CA ILE A 118 -30.69 -7.07 44.12
C ILE A 118 -31.73 -7.61 45.12
N ASP A 119 -31.85 -8.94 45.20
CA ASP A 119 -32.76 -9.62 46.15
C ASP A 119 -32.19 -9.71 47.58
N SER A 120 -30.94 -9.26 47.81
CA SER A 120 -30.27 -9.35 49.12
C SER A 120 -30.87 -8.35 50.11
N LYS A 121 -30.79 -8.73 51.41
CA LYS A 121 -31.20 -7.87 52.53
C LYS A 121 -30.04 -7.03 53.07
N ASP A 122 -28.91 -7.02 52.40
CA ASP A 122 -27.79 -6.20 52.78
C ASP A 122 -28.15 -4.70 52.64
N ARG A 123 -27.94 -3.96 53.74
CA ARG A 123 -28.35 -2.56 53.82
C ARG A 123 -27.56 -1.65 52.92
N GLU A 124 -26.27 -1.88 52.78
CA GLU A 124 -25.39 -1.03 51.98
C GLU A 124 -25.65 -1.21 50.49
N VAL A 125 -25.80 -2.47 50.05
CA VAL A 125 -26.11 -2.79 48.63
C VAL A 125 -27.52 -2.34 48.29
N SER A 126 -28.54 -2.61 49.15
CA SER A 126 -29.93 -2.20 48.88
C SER A 126 -30.10 -0.69 48.81
N GLN A 127 -29.41 0.08 49.67
CA GLN A 127 -29.44 1.54 49.61
C GLN A 127 -28.80 2.08 48.32
N LEU A 128 -27.66 1.50 47.94
CA LEU A 128 -26.96 1.91 46.72
C LEU A 128 -27.81 1.64 45.48
N LEU A 129 -28.30 0.40 45.31
CA LEU A 129 -29.14 0.03 44.17
C LEU A 129 -30.43 0.85 44.10
N GLY A 130 -31.00 1.16 45.26
CA GLY A 130 -32.21 2.04 45.39
C GLY A 130 -31.94 3.47 44.94
N THR A 131 -30.75 4.03 45.19
CA THR A 131 -30.37 5.40 44.78
C THR A 131 -30.31 5.52 43.24
N PHE A 132 -29.93 4.46 42.56
CA PHE A 132 -29.86 4.40 41.09
C PHE A 132 -31.10 3.77 40.43
N ASN A 133 -32.19 3.53 41.21
CA ASN A 133 -33.40 2.88 40.74
C ASN A 133 -33.18 1.50 40.08
N ILE A 134 -32.16 0.78 40.51
CA ILE A 134 -31.90 -0.58 40.06
C ILE A 134 -32.79 -1.53 40.87
N ASN A 135 -33.82 -2.02 40.18
CA ASN A 135 -34.73 -3.02 40.75
C ASN A 135 -34.75 -4.27 39.88
N LYS A 136 -35.34 -5.35 40.38
CA LYS A 136 -35.38 -6.63 39.69
C LYS A 136 -36.03 -6.56 38.30
N ASP A 137 -37.15 -5.83 38.21
CA ASP A 137 -37.88 -5.74 36.93
C ASP A 137 -37.14 -4.92 35.88
N SER A 138 -36.52 -3.79 36.28
CA SER A 138 -35.72 -2.97 35.40
C SER A 138 -34.47 -3.72 34.93
N PHE A 139 -33.81 -4.46 35.83
CA PHE A 139 -32.65 -5.27 35.51
C PHE A 139 -33.00 -6.46 34.60
N LEU A 140 -34.08 -7.18 34.86
CA LEU A 140 -34.55 -8.27 33.99
C LEU A 140 -34.95 -7.78 32.62
N SER A 141 -35.58 -6.61 32.52
CA SER A 141 -35.90 -6.00 31.21
C SER A 141 -34.65 -5.67 30.41
N ALA A 142 -33.63 -5.08 31.04
CA ALA A 142 -32.35 -4.83 30.43
C ALA A 142 -31.65 -6.14 30.04
N LEU A 143 -31.66 -7.15 30.92
CA LEU A 143 -31.08 -8.46 30.67
C LEU A 143 -31.72 -9.17 29.46
N MET A 144 -33.07 -9.14 29.38
CA MET A 144 -33.81 -9.71 28.25
C MET A 144 -33.43 -9.04 26.92
N SER A 145 -33.14 -7.74 26.95
CA SER A 145 -32.74 -7.02 25.74
C SER A 145 -31.33 -7.39 25.24
N VAL A 146 -30.46 -7.96 26.09
CA VAL A 146 -29.11 -8.37 25.77
C VAL A 146 -29.00 -9.88 25.60
N ARG A 147 -29.55 -10.65 26.53
CA ARG A 147 -29.44 -12.10 26.55
C ARG A 147 -30.51 -12.78 25.67
N GLY A 148 -31.63 -12.12 25.40
CA GLY A 148 -32.79 -12.76 24.76
C GLY A 148 -33.31 -13.96 25.57
N ASN A 149 -33.63 -15.07 24.89
CA ASN A 149 -34.07 -16.34 25.47
C ASN A 149 -32.92 -17.40 25.57
N THR A 150 -31.68 -16.98 25.46
CA THR A 150 -30.51 -17.91 25.45
C THR A 150 -30.27 -18.43 26.87
N ARG A 151 -30.01 -19.75 27.02
CA ARG A 151 -29.68 -20.40 28.29
C ARG A 151 -28.19 -20.45 28.51
N VAL A 152 -27.75 -20.34 29.75
CA VAL A 152 -26.38 -20.51 30.17
C VAL A 152 -26.04 -22.01 30.27
N THR A 153 -25.47 -22.57 29.21
CA THR A 153 -25.10 -24.00 29.10
C THR A 153 -23.61 -24.20 29.01
N THR A 154 -22.82 -23.13 28.96
CA THR A 154 -21.35 -23.17 28.83
C THR A 154 -20.69 -22.37 29.95
N GLU A 155 -19.39 -22.60 30.18
CA GLU A 155 -18.61 -21.86 31.18
C GLU A 155 -18.35 -20.41 30.80
N ASN A 156 -18.49 -20.04 29.50
CA ASN A 156 -18.30 -18.69 28.96
C ASN A 156 -19.53 -18.21 28.17
N PRO A 157 -20.69 -18.00 28.81
CA PRO A 157 -21.93 -17.61 28.11
C PRO A 157 -21.85 -16.19 27.53
N GLU A 158 -21.02 -15.32 28.08
CA GLU A 158 -20.91 -13.92 27.65
C GLU A 158 -20.29 -13.75 26.26
N ASP A 159 -19.56 -14.75 25.78
CA ASP A 159 -19.08 -14.78 24.39
C ASP A 159 -20.25 -14.94 23.38
N THR A 160 -21.43 -15.36 23.86
CA THR A 160 -22.63 -15.54 23.04
C THR A 160 -23.64 -14.40 23.17
N TYR A 161 -23.36 -13.38 23.98
CA TYR A 161 -24.23 -12.22 24.15
C TYR A 161 -23.79 -11.08 23.27
N ASP A 162 -24.76 -10.38 22.67
CA ASP A 162 -24.53 -9.26 21.75
C ASP A 162 -23.53 -9.58 20.62
N VAL A 163 -23.64 -10.81 20.11
CA VAL A 163 -22.68 -11.45 19.20
C VAL A 163 -22.52 -10.65 17.91
N LEU A 164 -23.59 -10.05 17.41
CA LEU A 164 -23.58 -9.29 16.19
C LEU A 164 -22.72 -8.02 16.33
N THR A 165 -22.79 -7.33 17.46
CA THR A 165 -21.98 -6.13 17.69
C THR A 165 -20.50 -6.44 17.93
N LYS A 166 -20.20 -7.63 18.51
CA LYS A 166 -18.83 -8.07 18.78
C LYS A 166 -18.09 -8.56 17.52
N TYR A 167 -18.80 -9.29 16.66
CA TYR A 167 -18.15 -10.02 15.56
C TYR A 167 -18.50 -9.51 14.16
N GLY A 168 -18.95 -8.25 14.07
CA GLY A 168 -19.22 -7.63 12.80
C GLY A 168 -19.86 -6.26 12.89
N GLN A 169 -20.26 -5.75 11.75
CA GLN A 169 -20.82 -4.41 11.61
C GLN A 169 -22.15 -4.44 10.86
N GLU A 170 -23.10 -3.67 11.32
CA GLU A 170 -24.40 -3.51 10.65
C GLU A 170 -24.31 -2.33 9.67
N LEU A 171 -24.19 -2.65 8.36
CA LEU A 171 -23.94 -1.67 7.31
C LEU A 171 -25.10 -0.69 7.10
N VAL A 172 -26.36 -1.12 7.26
CA VAL A 172 -27.54 -0.24 7.12
C VAL A 172 -27.57 0.81 8.23
N GLY A 173 -27.16 0.43 9.46
CA GLY A 173 -27.02 1.38 10.57
C GLY A 173 -25.88 2.37 10.35
N LEU A 174 -24.77 1.95 9.76
CA LEU A 174 -23.69 2.84 9.35
C LEU A 174 -24.12 3.79 8.23
N ALA A 175 -24.84 3.28 7.22
CA ALA A 175 -25.43 4.09 6.15
C ALA A 175 -26.40 5.16 6.69
N ARG A 176 -27.25 4.80 7.66
CA ARG A 176 -28.16 5.77 8.32
C ARG A 176 -27.42 6.87 9.09
N ARG A 177 -26.20 6.59 9.54
CA ARG A 177 -25.33 7.56 10.25
C ARG A 177 -24.38 8.31 9.32
N ASN A 178 -24.50 8.15 8.00
CA ASN A 178 -23.58 8.68 6.98
C ASN A 178 -22.11 8.29 7.17
N LYS A 179 -21.84 7.11 7.70
CA LYS A 179 -20.48 6.61 7.93
C LYS A 179 -19.95 5.75 6.77
N LEU A 180 -20.78 5.44 5.77
CA LEU A 180 -20.34 4.71 4.57
C LEU A 180 -20.00 5.68 3.45
N ASP A 181 -19.02 5.32 2.66
CA ASP A 181 -18.63 6.05 1.48
C ASP A 181 -19.67 5.94 0.36
N PRO A 182 -19.82 6.97 -0.50
CA PRO A 182 -20.70 6.89 -1.66
C PRO A 182 -20.16 5.84 -2.65
N VAL A 183 -21.03 4.94 -3.09
CA VAL A 183 -20.66 3.90 -4.06
C VAL A 183 -21.05 4.37 -5.47
N ILE A 184 -20.05 4.49 -6.33
CA ILE A 184 -20.18 5.04 -7.69
C ILE A 184 -19.76 3.97 -8.70
N GLY A 185 -20.46 3.87 -9.82
CA GLY A 185 -20.08 3.01 -10.96
C GLY A 185 -20.36 1.52 -10.77
N ARG A 186 -21.10 1.11 -9.70
CA ARG A 186 -21.44 -0.30 -9.41
C ARG A 186 -22.94 -0.60 -9.45
N ASP A 187 -23.70 0.21 -10.16
CA ASP A 187 -25.17 0.10 -10.22
C ASP A 187 -25.66 -1.21 -10.85
N SER A 188 -24.96 -1.72 -11.85
CA SER A 188 -25.29 -2.98 -12.54
C SER A 188 -25.11 -4.18 -11.63
N GLU A 189 -24.00 -4.23 -10.88
CA GLU A 189 -23.67 -5.30 -9.96
C GLU A 189 -24.62 -5.29 -8.75
N ILE A 190 -24.92 -4.12 -8.17
CA ILE A 190 -25.86 -3.99 -7.06
C ILE A 190 -27.25 -4.43 -7.49
N ARG A 191 -27.75 -4.02 -8.67
CA ARG A 191 -29.02 -4.50 -9.21
C ARG A 191 -29.04 -6.00 -9.45
N ASN A 192 -27.92 -6.57 -9.89
CA ASN A 192 -27.78 -8.01 -10.07
C ASN A 192 -27.84 -8.74 -8.72
N VAL A 193 -27.15 -8.23 -7.68
CA VAL A 193 -27.22 -8.74 -6.31
C VAL A 193 -28.66 -8.71 -5.79
N ILE A 194 -29.37 -7.57 -5.91
CA ILE A 194 -30.77 -7.42 -5.52
C ILE A 194 -31.65 -8.46 -6.23
N ARG A 195 -31.46 -8.64 -7.54
CA ARG A 195 -32.21 -9.63 -8.34
C ARG A 195 -31.97 -11.06 -7.86
N ILE A 196 -30.71 -11.41 -7.51
CA ILE A 196 -30.37 -12.75 -7.01
C ILE A 196 -30.98 -12.96 -5.62
N LEU A 197 -30.88 -12.00 -4.70
CA LEU A 197 -31.48 -12.07 -3.36
C LEU A 197 -33.00 -12.26 -3.41
N SER A 198 -33.67 -11.78 -4.45
CA SER A 198 -35.11 -11.91 -4.65
C SER A 198 -35.54 -13.25 -5.29
N ARG A 199 -34.59 -14.18 -5.61
CA ARG A 199 -34.90 -15.48 -6.21
C ARG A 199 -35.39 -16.48 -5.15
N LYS A 200 -36.16 -17.46 -5.59
CA LYS A 200 -36.64 -18.58 -4.72
C LYS A 200 -35.50 -19.58 -4.41
N THR A 201 -34.57 -19.78 -5.34
CA THR A 201 -33.44 -20.71 -5.24
C THR A 201 -32.19 -20.05 -5.79
N LYS A 202 -31.02 -20.49 -5.36
CA LYS A 202 -29.73 -19.86 -5.68
C LYS A 202 -29.78 -18.34 -5.39
N ASN A 203 -30.27 -17.99 -4.22
CA ASN A 203 -30.54 -16.62 -3.79
C ASN A 203 -29.39 -16.03 -2.97
N ASN A 204 -28.23 -16.64 -2.98
CA ASN A 204 -27.02 -16.15 -2.34
C ASN A 204 -26.04 -15.70 -3.42
N PRO A 205 -25.83 -14.40 -3.64
CA PRO A 205 -24.82 -13.90 -4.58
C PRO A 205 -23.41 -14.09 -4.04
N VAL A 206 -22.47 -14.41 -4.93
CA VAL A 206 -21.03 -14.36 -4.65
C VAL A 206 -20.39 -13.38 -5.61
N LEU A 207 -19.79 -12.34 -5.06
CA LEU A 207 -19.02 -11.33 -5.78
C LEU A 207 -17.64 -11.91 -6.10
N ILE A 208 -17.34 -12.04 -7.38
CA ILE A 208 -16.09 -12.64 -7.86
C ILE A 208 -15.29 -11.59 -8.61
N GLY A 209 -14.09 -11.31 -8.18
CA GLY A 209 -13.21 -10.33 -8.82
C GLY A 209 -11.85 -10.28 -8.15
N GLU A 210 -10.91 -9.61 -8.78
CA GLU A 210 -9.57 -9.43 -8.25
C GLU A 210 -9.56 -8.58 -6.96
N PRO A 211 -8.50 -8.65 -6.13
CA PRO A 211 -8.37 -7.79 -4.96
C PRO A 211 -8.42 -6.31 -5.35
N GLY A 212 -9.06 -5.47 -4.54
CA GLY A 212 -9.08 -4.01 -4.76
C GLY A 212 -10.07 -3.50 -5.83
N VAL A 213 -10.85 -4.38 -6.51
CA VAL A 213 -11.85 -3.92 -7.51
C VAL A 213 -13.13 -3.36 -6.89
N GLY A 214 -13.29 -3.36 -5.57
CA GLY A 214 -14.45 -2.78 -4.88
C GLY A 214 -15.58 -3.77 -4.62
N LYS A 215 -15.30 -5.06 -4.34
CA LYS A 215 -16.33 -6.07 -3.99
C LYS A 215 -17.10 -5.68 -2.73
N THR A 216 -16.41 -5.22 -1.69
CA THR A 216 -17.00 -4.79 -0.41
C THR A 216 -17.91 -3.58 -0.60
N ALA A 217 -17.51 -2.63 -1.47
CA ALA A 217 -18.33 -1.45 -1.81
C ALA A 217 -19.71 -1.80 -2.38
N ILE A 218 -19.86 -2.95 -3.06
CA ILE A 218 -21.18 -3.40 -3.57
C ILE A 218 -22.14 -3.75 -2.41
N ALA A 219 -21.63 -4.34 -1.31
CA ALA A 219 -22.45 -4.63 -0.13
C ALA A 219 -22.81 -3.33 0.62
N GLU A 220 -21.90 -2.38 0.67
CA GLU A 220 -22.14 -1.04 1.22
C GLU A 220 -23.15 -0.27 0.36
N GLY A 221 -23.02 -0.33 -0.98
CA GLY A 221 -23.97 0.25 -1.92
C GLY A 221 -25.38 -0.34 -1.79
N LEU A 222 -25.49 -1.65 -1.54
CA LEU A 222 -26.77 -2.27 -1.22
C LEU A 222 -27.36 -1.67 0.08
N ALA A 223 -26.54 -1.49 1.10
CA ALA A 223 -27.00 -0.89 2.37
C ALA A 223 -27.48 0.56 2.18
N LEU A 224 -26.75 1.36 1.38
CA LEU A 224 -27.16 2.72 1.02
C LEU A 224 -28.51 2.75 0.26
N ARG A 225 -28.73 1.85 -0.70
CA ARG A 225 -30.00 1.73 -1.41
C ARG A 225 -31.15 1.27 -0.53
N ILE A 226 -30.90 0.40 0.45
CA ILE A 226 -31.91 0.01 1.45
C ILE A 226 -32.35 1.24 2.26
N VAL A 227 -31.41 2.08 2.69
CA VAL A 227 -31.72 3.32 3.43
C VAL A 227 -32.47 4.32 2.57
N ALA A 228 -32.09 4.45 1.28
CA ALA A 228 -32.76 5.32 0.31
C ALA A 228 -34.15 4.78 -0.12
N GLY A 229 -34.50 3.52 0.22
CA GLY A 229 -35.73 2.88 -0.22
C GLY A 229 -35.72 2.44 -1.69
N ASP A 230 -34.59 2.49 -2.38
CA ASP A 230 -34.42 2.08 -3.78
C ASP A 230 -34.15 0.57 -3.91
N VAL A 231 -35.01 -0.22 -3.27
CA VAL A 231 -34.99 -1.68 -3.28
C VAL A 231 -36.40 -2.23 -3.28
N PRO A 232 -36.63 -3.48 -3.74
CA PRO A 232 -37.94 -4.13 -3.64
C PRO A 232 -38.45 -4.20 -2.18
N ASP A 233 -39.77 -4.22 -2.00
CA ASP A 233 -40.39 -4.24 -0.68
C ASP A 233 -39.86 -5.38 0.22
N SER A 234 -39.51 -6.49 -0.35
CA SER A 234 -38.93 -7.63 0.37
C SER A 234 -37.55 -7.35 1.01
N LEU A 235 -36.88 -6.26 0.64
CA LEU A 235 -35.54 -5.89 1.12
C LEU A 235 -35.51 -4.59 1.93
N LYS A 236 -36.61 -3.77 1.94
CA LYS A 236 -36.64 -2.44 2.58
C LYS A 236 -36.33 -2.45 4.07
N ASP A 237 -36.80 -3.49 4.79
CA ASP A 237 -36.62 -3.58 6.24
C ASP A 237 -35.48 -4.51 6.65
N ARG A 238 -34.68 -4.99 5.68
CA ARG A 238 -33.57 -5.89 5.96
C ARG A 238 -32.34 -5.13 6.40
N LYS A 239 -31.55 -5.77 7.26
CA LYS A 239 -30.24 -5.32 7.71
C LYS A 239 -29.17 -6.09 6.96
N VAL A 240 -28.09 -5.41 6.59
CA VAL A 240 -26.89 -6.05 6.03
C VAL A 240 -25.84 -6.09 7.12
N PHE A 241 -25.44 -7.30 7.51
CA PHE A 241 -24.47 -7.53 8.56
C PHE A 241 -23.17 -8.07 7.95
N SER A 242 -22.08 -7.29 8.05
CA SER A 242 -20.74 -7.68 7.60
C SER A 242 -20.01 -8.43 8.71
N LEU A 243 -19.67 -9.69 8.47
CA LEU A 243 -18.95 -10.55 9.42
C LEU A 243 -17.46 -10.22 9.45
N ASP A 244 -16.94 -9.99 10.64
CA ASP A 244 -15.50 -9.81 10.87
C ASP A 244 -14.85 -11.13 11.27
N MET A 245 -14.17 -11.75 10.31
CA MET A 245 -13.44 -13.01 10.52
C MET A 245 -12.26 -12.84 11.48
N GLY A 246 -11.61 -11.68 11.45
CA GLY A 246 -10.50 -11.35 12.35
C GLY A 246 -10.96 -11.34 13.82
N ALA A 247 -12.09 -10.68 14.10
CA ALA A 247 -12.67 -10.62 15.43
C ALA A 247 -13.11 -12.00 15.94
N LEU A 248 -13.62 -12.87 15.06
CA LEU A 248 -14.03 -14.24 15.44
C LEU A 248 -12.82 -15.11 15.86
N VAL A 249 -11.69 -14.94 15.22
CA VAL A 249 -10.46 -15.72 15.47
C VAL A 249 -9.64 -15.11 16.62
N ALA A 250 -9.67 -13.78 16.77
CA ALA A 250 -8.88 -13.08 17.78
C ALA A 250 -9.20 -13.59 19.19
N GLY A 251 -8.15 -13.99 19.94
CA GLY A 251 -8.27 -14.50 21.31
C GLY A 251 -8.86 -15.90 21.47
N ALA A 252 -9.24 -16.59 20.40
CA ALA A 252 -9.63 -17.99 20.46
C ALA A 252 -8.39 -18.87 20.64
N LYS A 253 -8.24 -19.48 21.82
CA LYS A 253 -7.10 -20.39 22.13
C LYS A 253 -7.30 -21.78 21.53
N TYR A 254 -8.53 -22.20 21.34
CA TYR A 254 -8.90 -23.52 20.87
C TYR A 254 -9.90 -23.43 19.72
N ARG A 255 -9.85 -24.40 18.83
CA ARG A 255 -10.76 -24.55 17.66
C ARG A 255 -12.24 -24.49 18.06
N GLY A 256 -12.60 -25.08 19.21
CA GLY A 256 -14.00 -25.11 19.69
C GLY A 256 -14.58 -23.73 19.97
N GLU A 257 -13.75 -22.80 20.47
CA GLU A 257 -14.20 -21.44 20.78
C GLU A 257 -14.61 -20.65 19.53
N PHE A 258 -13.84 -20.77 18.44
CA PHE A 258 -14.22 -20.16 17.16
C PHE A 258 -15.53 -20.75 16.60
N GLU A 259 -15.67 -22.09 16.63
CA GLU A 259 -16.88 -22.75 16.16
C GLU A 259 -18.11 -22.33 16.99
N GLU A 260 -17.97 -22.17 18.30
CA GLU A 260 -19.04 -21.70 19.19
C GLU A 260 -19.43 -20.24 18.90
N ARG A 261 -18.46 -19.36 18.71
CA ARG A 261 -18.70 -17.95 18.34
C ARG A 261 -19.43 -17.84 17.00
N LEU A 262 -18.95 -18.56 15.97
CA LEU A 262 -19.60 -18.59 14.66
C LEU A 262 -21.01 -19.18 14.75
N LYS A 263 -21.22 -20.28 15.49
CA LYS A 263 -22.56 -20.84 15.74
C LYS A 263 -23.50 -19.84 16.41
N ALA A 264 -22.99 -19.07 17.37
CA ALA A 264 -23.77 -18.04 18.05
C ALA A 264 -24.22 -16.94 17.07
N VAL A 265 -23.30 -16.42 16.22
CA VAL A 265 -23.63 -15.46 15.15
C VAL A 265 -24.70 -16.03 14.21
N LEU A 266 -24.49 -17.25 13.72
CA LEU A 266 -25.42 -17.88 12.79
C LEU A 266 -26.79 -18.15 13.40
N ASN A 267 -26.87 -18.52 14.68
CA ASN A 267 -28.12 -18.71 15.39
C ASN A 267 -28.89 -17.39 15.58
N GLU A 268 -28.16 -16.30 15.86
CA GLU A 268 -28.81 -14.98 16.00
C GLU A 268 -29.37 -14.51 14.64
N ILE A 269 -28.63 -14.71 13.56
CA ILE A 269 -29.11 -14.43 12.19
C ILE A 269 -30.32 -15.29 11.85
N LYS A 270 -30.32 -16.58 12.19
CA LYS A 270 -31.44 -17.48 11.99
C LYS A 270 -32.69 -17.02 12.78
N ASN A 271 -32.50 -16.62 14.04
CA ASN A 271 -33.59 -16.14 14.92
C ASN A 271 -34.22 -14.85 14.40
N SER A 272 -33.50 -14.06 13.58
CA SER A 272 -34.03 -12.87 12.92
C SER A 272 -35.09 -13.15 11.83
N ASN A 273 -35.38 -14.44 11.53
CA ASN A 273 -36.36 -14.83 10.51
C ASN A 273 -36.11 -14.21 9.13
N GLY A 274 -34.84 -14.12 8.72
CA GLY A 274 -34.44 -13.58 7.43
C GLY A 274 -34.38 -12.07 7.34
N GLN A 275 -34.52 -11.33 8.46
CA GLN A 275 -34.34 -9.87 8.46
C GLN A 275 -32.86 -9.45 8.26
N ILE A 276 -31.92 -10.34 8.55
CA ILE A 276 -30.48 -10.07 8.43
C ILE A 276 -29.93 -10.78 7.18
N LEU A 277 -29.27 -10.00 6.31
CA LEU A 277 -28.45 -10.48 5.21
C LEU A 277 -27.01 -10.53 5.68
N LEU A 278 -26.38 -11.71 5.65
CA LEU A 278 -25.00 -11.87 6.07
C LEU A 278 -24.06 -11.55 4.90
N PHE A 279 -23.17 -10.59 5.06
CA PHE A 279 -22.06 -10.36 4.14
C PHE A 279 -20.80 -10.99 4.71
N ILE A 280 -20.12 -11.79 3.90
CA ILE A 280 -18.85 -12.47 4.23
C ILE A 280 -17.82 -12.06 3.19
N ASP A 281 -16.89 -11.22 3.59
CA ASP A 281 -15.72 -10.97 2.78
C ASP A 281 -14.77 -12.17 2.89
N GLU A 282 -14.00 -12.41 1.84
CA GLU A 282 -13.11 -13.57 1.74
C GLU A 282 -13.82 -14.91 2.10
N LEU A 283 -14.97 -15.15 1.48
CA LEU A 283 -15.81 -16.35 1.73
C LEU A 283 -15.01 -17.67 1.74
N HIS A 284 -13.92 -17.74 0.98
CA HIS A 284 -13.04 -18.90 0.91
C HIS A 284 -12.37 -19.23 2.25
N THR A 285 -12.16 -18.26 3.14
CA THR A 285 -11.56 -18.48 4.46
C THR A 285 -12.44 -19.35 5.36
N ILE A 286 -13.76 -19.24 5.20
CA ILE A 286 -14.71 -20.06 5.94
C ILE A 286 -14.88 -21.45 5.30
N VAL A 287 -14.88 -21.53 3.96
CA VAL A 287 -15.18 -22.74 3.21
C VAL A 287 -13.93 -23.61 2.99
N GLY A 288 -12.77 -22.97 2.87
CA GLY A 288 -11.50 -23.62 2.52
C GLY A 288 -10.66 -24.13 3.68
N ALA A 289 -10.97 -23.73 4.89
CA ALA A 289 -10.16 -23.98 6.08
C ALA A 289 -10.05 -25.47 6.51
N GLY A 290 -10.70 -26.40 5.81
CA GLY A 290 -10.77 -27.81 6.22
C GLY A 290 -9.81 -28.80 5.53
N LYS A 291 -8.90 -28.36 4.65
CA LYS A 291 -8.05 -29.27 3.85
C LYS A 291 -6.63 -29.51 4.34
N THR A 292 -6.16 -28.74 5.30
CA THR A 292 -4.90 -28.99 5.99
C THR A 292 -5.16 -29.61 7.36
N ASP A 293 -4.38 -30.60 7.79
CA ASP A 293 -4.51 -31.22 9.09
C ASP A 293 -4.47 -30.15 10.21
N GLY A 294 -5.64 -29.94 10.84
CA GLY A 294 -5.84 -28.94 11.90
C GLY A 294 -6.60 -27.66 11.51
N ALA A 295 -6.95 -27.46 10.23
CA ALA A 295 -7.67 -26.26 9.80
C ALA A 295 -9.20 -26.34 10.07
N MET A 296 -9.82 -25.17 10.30
CA MET A 296 -11.23 -25.01 10.68
C MET A 296 -12.19 -25.29 9.53
N ASP A 297 -13.12 -26.22 9.70
CA ASP A 297 -14.17 -26.51 8.69
C ASP A 297 -15.49 -25.82 9.09
N ALA A 298 -15.50 -24.51 9.05
CA ALA A 298 -16.70 -23.71 9.28
C ALA A 298 -17.74 -23.85 8.15
N GLY A 299 -17.32 -24.33 7.00
CA GLY A 299 -18.21 -24.61 5.87
C GLY A 299 -19.32 -25.60 6.22
N ASN A 300 -19.05 -26.58 7.09
CA ASN A 300 -20.04 -27.56 7.52
C ASN A 300 -21.14 -26.95 8.41
N LEU A 301 -20.92 -25.79 9.01
CA LEU A 301 -21.94 -25.06 9.75
C LEU A 301 -22.86 -24.24 8.83
N LEU A 302 -22.31 -23.67 7.76
CA LEU A 302 -23.05 -22.85 6.80
C LEU A 302 -23.90 -23.70 5.85
N LYS A 303 -23.37 -24.82 5.35
CA LYS A 303 -24.05 -25.70 4.35
C LYS A 303 -25.48 -26.09 4.72
N PRO A 304 -25.80 -26.57 5.94
CA PRO A 304 -27.16 -26.92 6.32
C PRO A 304 -28.13 -25.73 6.33
N MET A 305 -27.68 -24.56 6.79
CA MET A 305 -28.49 -23.36 6.89
C MET A 305 -28.78 -22.74 5.52
N LEU A 306 -27.78 -22.71 4.63
CA LEU A 306 -27.95 -22.32 3.24
C LEU A 306 -28.87 -23.31 2.49
N ALA A 307 -28.77 -24.61 2.80
CA ALA A 307 -29.61 -25.64 2.19
C ALA A 307 -31.09 -25.52 2.55
N ARG A 308 -31.40 -25.11 3.79
CA ARG A 308 -32.76 -24.94 4.27
C ARG A 308 -33.34 -23.54 3.98
N GLY A 309 -32.52 -22.61 3.44
CA GLY A 309 -32.93 -21.21 3.25
C GLY A 309 -33.09 -20.41 4.55
N GLU A 310 -32.47 -20.90 5.64
CA GLU A 310 -32.48 -20.25 6.96
C GLU A 310 -31.46 -19.09 7.01
N LEU A 311 -30.52 -19.05 6.05
CA LEU A 311 -29.49 -18.04 5.94
C LEU A 311 -29.47 -17.46 4.52
N HIS A 312 -29.48 -16.12 4.44
CA HIS A 312 -29.20 -15.36 3.23
C HIS A 312 -27.80 -14.75 3.32
N CYS A 313 -26.94 -15.09 2.36
CA CYS A 313 -25.54 -14.72 2.39
C CYS A 313 -25.14 -14.03 1.07
N ILE A 314 -24.35 -12.97 1.21
CA ILE A 314 -23.59 -12.34 0.13
C ILE A 314 -22.13 -12.67 0.41
N GLY A 315 -21.47 -13.39 -0.49
CA GLY A 315 -20.05 -13.70 -0.36
C GLY A 315 -19.21 -12.83 -1.29
N ALA A 316 -17.96 -12.58 -0.92
CA ALA A 316 -16.95 -12.00 -1.80
C ALA A 316 -15.71 -12.89 -1.82
N THR A 317 -15.09 -13.07 -3.00
CA THR A 317 -13.90 -13.88 -3.17
C THR A 317 -13.22 -13.58 -4.51
N THR A 318 -12.03 -14.13 -4.75
CA THR A 318 -11.37 -14.09 -6.06
C THR A 318 -11.84 -15.24 -6.97
N LEU A 319 -11.57 -15.14 -8.28
CA LEU A 319 -11.95 -16.17 -9.24
C LEU A 319 -11.24 -17.51 -8.95
N ASN A 320 -9.98 -17.47 -8.59
CA ASN A 320 -9.20 -18.66 -8.29
C ASN A 320 -9.72 -19.38 -7.04
N GLU A 321 -10.01 -18.64 -5.98
CA GLU A 321 -10.57 -19.16 -4.74
C GLU A 321 -12.00 -19.69 -4.93
N TYR A 322 -12.82 -19.00 -5.73
CA TYR A 322 -14.15 -19.48 -6.09
C TYR A 322 -14.08 -20.87 -6.76
N ARG A 323 -13.21 -21.01 -7.77
CA ARG A 323 -13.00 -22.30 -8.47
C ARG A 323 -12.47 -23.38 -7.54
N GLN A 324 -11.58 -23.03 -6.63
CA GLN A 324 -10.91 -23.98 -5.74
C GLN A 324 -11.82 -24.46 -4.62
N TYR A 325 -12.61 -23.60 -4.02
CA TYR A 325 -13.32 -23.88 -2.77
C TYR A 325 -14.85 -23.95 -2.91
N ILE A 326 -15.47 -23.20 -3.84
CA ILE A 326 -16.92 -23.14 -3.97
C ILE A 326 -17.43 -23.98 -5.13
N GLU A 327 -16.86 -23.86 -6.31
CA GLU A 327 -17.27 -24.58 -7.51
C GLU A 327 -17.05 -26.09 -7.38
N LYS A 328 -16.00 -26.52 -6.67
CA LYS A 328 -15.71 -27.94 -6.42
C LYS A 328 -16.64 -28.60 -5.37
N ASP A 329 -17.39 -27.81 -4.64
CA ASP A 329 -18.34 -28.30 -3.64
C ASP A 329 -19.78 -28.24 -4.19
N PRO A 330 -20.40 -29.40 -4.58
CA PRO A 330 -21.72 -29.41 -5.19
C PRO A 330 -22.84 -28.84 -4.31
N ALA A 331 -22.66 -28.83 -2.98
CA ALA A 331 -23.63 -28.26 -2.05
C ALA A 331 -23.62 -26.73 -2.06
N LEU A 332 -22.45 -26.11 -2.20
CA LEU A 332 -22.29 -24.68 -2.27
C LEU A 332 -22.60 -24.14 -3.67
N GLU A 333 -22.10 -24.79 -4.73
CA GLU A 333 -22.35 -24.42 -6.13
C GLU A 333 -23.84 -24.28 -6.44
N ARG A 334 -24.68 -25.18 -5.89
CA ARG A 334 -26.14 -25.14 -6.08
C ARG A 334 -26.83 -24.03 -5.30
N ARG A 335 -26.15 -23.33 -4.40
CA ARG A 335 -26.73 -22.32 -3.50
C ARG A 335 -26.24 -20.92 -3.81
N PHE A 336 -25.02 -20.80 -4.27
CA PHE A 336 -24.42 -19.53 -4.64
C PHE A 336 -24.61 -19.24 -6.14
N GLN A 337 -24.80 -17.95 -6.44
CA GLN A 337 -24.87 -17.44 -7.79
C GLN A 337 -23.72 -16.44 -8.02
N PRO A 338 -22.80 -16.69 -8.96
CA PRO A 338 -21.70 -15.78 -9.23
C PRO A 338 -22.16 -14.45 -9.81
N VAL A 339 -21.53 -13.38 -9.37
CA VAL A 339 -21.60 -12.02 -9.90
C VAL A 339 -20.18 -11.57 -10.15
N MET A 340 -19.82 -11.42 -11.43
CA MET A 340 -18.49 -10.93 -11.80
C MET A 340 -18.39 -9.44 -11.47
N VAL A 341 -17.25 -9.07 -10.89
CA VAL A 341 -16.88 -7.70 -10.53
C VAL A 341 -15.56 -7.40 -11.20
N ASP A 342 -15.65 -6.78 -12.37
CA ASP A 342 -14.49 -6.45 -13.17
C ASP A 342 -13.81 -5.18 -12.67
N GLU A 343 -12.53 -4.99 -13.04
CA GLU A 343 -11.80 -3.76 -12.80
C GLU A 343 -12.53 -2.59 -13.51
N PRO A 344 -12.79 -1.47 -12.84
CA PRO A 344 -13.42 -0.31 -13.46
C PRO A 344 -12.47 0.34 -14.49
N SER A 345 -13.05 1.02 -15.48
CA SER A 345 -12.28 1.82 -16.41
C SER A 345 -11.60 3.01 -15.73
N VAL A 346 -10.62 3.63 -16.40
CA VAL A 346 -9.97 4.85 -15.90
C VAL A 346 -11.01 5.97 -15.72
N GLU A 347 -11.99 6.10 -16.63
CA GLU A 347 -13.07 7.09 -16.56
C GLU A 347 -14.00 6.87 -15.37
N ASP A 348 -14.39 5.61 -15.12
CA ASP A 348 -15.16 5.23 -13.94
C ASP A 348 -14.38 5.51 -12.66
N THR A 349 -13.08 5.20 -12.66
CA THR A 349 -12.20 5.46 -11.52
C THR A 349 -12.09 6.95 -11.20
N ILE A 350 -11.96 7.82 -12.21
CA ILE A 350 -11.98 9.28 -12.01
C ILE A 350 -13.30 9.72 -11.37
N SER A 351 -14.41 9.14 -11.81
CA SER A 351 -15.73 9.43 -11.23
C SER A 351 -15.84 8.99 -9.78
N ILE A 352 -15.28 7.81 -9.45
CA ILE A 352 -15.20 7.30 -8.07
C ILE A 352 -14.35 8.24 -7.20
N LEU A 353 -13.16 8.62 -7.67
CA LEU A 353 -12.27 9.52 -6.94
C LEU A 353 -12.91 10.90 -6.69
N ARG A 354 -13.64 11.44 -7.68
CA ARG A 354 -14.39 12.69 -7.50
C ARG A 354 -15.48 12.58 -6.43
N GLY A 355 -16.13 11.43 -6.33
CA GLY A 355 -17.12 11.19 -5.28
C GLY A 355 -16.53 11.00 -3.89
N LEU A 356 -15.30 10.53 -3.79
CA LEU A 356 -14.58 10.36 -2.53
C LEU A 356 -13.83 11.63 -2.09
N LYS A 357 -13.57 12.55 -3.01
CA LYS A 357 -12.73 13.73 -2.84
C LYS A 357 -13.03 14.50 -1.54
N GLU A 358 -14.28 14.91 -1.33
CA GLU A 358 -14.66 15.74 -0.18
C GLU A 358 -14.33 15.06 1.15
N ARG A 359 -14.53 13.75 1.26
CA ARG A 359 -14.22 13.00 2.48
C ARG A 359 -12.73 12.92 2.76
N TYR A 360 -11.90 12.72 1.72
CA TYR A 360 -10.45 12.73 1.88
C TYR A 360 -9.93 14.12 2.20
N GLU A 361 -10.50 15.17 1.59
CA GLU A 361 -10.18 16.56 1.90
C GLU A 361 -10.48 16.92 3.36
N VAL A 362 -11.61 16.46 3.89
CA VAL A 362 -11.97 16.69 5.30
C VAL A 362 -11.10 15.86 6.23
N PHE A 363 -10.90 14.57 5.93
CA PHE A 363 -10.11 13.69 6.80
C PHE A 363 -8.65 14.14 6.94
N HIS A 364 -8.02 14.52 5.84
CA HIS A 364 -6.62 14.97 5.84
C HIS A 364 -6.45 16.47 6.06
N GLY A 365 -7.49 17.27 5.88
CA GLY A 365 -7.39 18.74 5.96
C GLY A 365 -6.64 19.37 4.79
N VAL A 366 -6.63 18.74 3.62
CA VAL A 366 -5.84 19.11 2.43
C VAL A 366 -6.78 19.24 1.24
N LYS A 367 -6.55 20.20 0.34
CA LYS A 367 -7.27 20.31 -0.93
C LYS A 367 -6.73 19.32 -1.96
N ILE A 368 -7.63 18.75 -2.79
CA ILE A 368 -7.27 17.86 -3.89
C ILE A 368 -7.67 18.51 -5.21
N SER A 369 -6.72 18.72 -6.12
CA SER A 369 -7.04 19.24 -7.45
C SER A 369 -7.70 18.16 -8.32
N ASP A 370 -8.56 18.57 -9.26
CA ASP A 370 -9.17 17.62 -10.21
C ASP A 370 -8.09 16.93 -11.09
N ASN A 371 -7.04 17.68 -11.46
CA ASN A 371 -5.90 17.13 -12.19
C ASN A 371 -5.19 16.03 -11.40
N ALA A 372 -5.07 16.14 -10.07
CA ALA A 372 -4.50 15.07 -9.24
C ALA A 372 -5.33 13.80 -9.30
N LEU A 373 -6.67 13.90 -9.28
CA LEU A 373 -7.57 12.74 -9.40
C LEU A 373 -7.42 12.06 -10.76
N ILE A 374 -7.39 12.85 -11.84
CA ILE A 374 -7.16 12.36 -13.20
C ILE A 374 -5.80 11.68 -13.29
N SER A 375 -4.74 12.34 -12.78
CA SER A 375 -3.38 11.80 -12.79
C SER A 375 -3.27 10.53 -11.94
N ALA A 376 -3.92 10.45 -10.79
CA ALA A 376 -3.93 9.25 -9.95
C ALA A 376 -4.54 8.05 -10.70
N ALA A 377 -5.67 8.23 -11.38
CA ALA A 377 -6.30 7.16 -12.17
C ALA A 377 -5.45 6.76 -13.37
N VAL A 378 -4.94 7.72 -14.15
CA VAL A 378 -4.16 7.47 -15.37
C VAL A 378 -2.80 6.87 -15.05
N LEU A 379 -2.05 7.48 -14.10
CA LEU A 379 -0.70 7.03 -13.76
C LEU A 379 -0.71 5.69 -13.04
N SER A 380 -1.67 5.46 -12.13
CA SER A 380 -1.78 4.15 -11.48
C SER A 380 -2.12 3.05 -12.47
N ASN A 381 -3.03 3.30 -13.43
CA ASN A 381 -3.37 2.32 -14.46
C ASN A 381 -2.18 2.00 -15.35
N ARG A 382 -1.37 3.00 -15.68
CA ARG A 382 -0.23 2.86 -16.58
C ARG A 382 1.01 2.27 -15.92
N TYR A 383 1.29 2.66 -14.67
CA TYR A 383 2.58 2.39 -14.03
C TYR A 383 2.53 1.37 -12.89
N ILE A 384 1.36 1.11 -12.31
CA ILE A 384 1.18 0.13 -11.24
C ILE A 384 0.41 -1.06 -11.78
N THR A 385 1.14 -2.13 -12.14
CA THR A 385 0.58 -3.30 -12.85
C THR A 385 0.25 -4.47 -11.92
N ASP A 386 0.71 -4.46 -10.69
CA ASP A 386 0.51 -5.51 -9.68
C ASP A 386 -0.73 -5.32 -8.81
N ARG A 387 -1.46 -4.21 -8.99
CA ARG A 387 -2.69 -3.86 -8.28
C ARG A 387 -3.77 -3.40 -9.25
N PHE A 388 -5.02 -3.42 -8.81
CA PHE A 388 -6.19 -3.12 -9.65
C PHE A 388 -6.84 -1.79 -9.28
N LEU A 389 -7.51 -1.17 -10.27
CA LEU A 389 -8.37 -0.01 -10.03
C LEU A 389 -9.66 -0.45 -9.31
N PRO A 390 -10.29 0.40 -8.50
CA PRO A 390 -9.89 1.77 -8.16
C PRO A 390 -8.91 1.86 -7.00
N ASP A 391 -8.62 0.78 -6.30
CA ASP A 391 -7.87 0.72 -5.04
C ASP A 391 -6.49 1.40 -5.15
N LYS A 392 -5.70 1.05 -6.17
CA LYS A 392 -4.38 1.66 -6.40
C LYS A 392 -4.42 3.18 -6.64
N ALA A 393 -5.51 3.71 -7.22
CA ALA A 393 -5.68 5.14 -7.44
C ALA A 393 -6.14 5.86 -6.16
N ILE A 394 -6.99 5.22 -5.37
CA ILE A 394 -7.43 5.71 -4.06
C ILE A 394 -6.25 5.81 -3.11
N ASP A 395 -5.42 4.76 -3.04
CA ASP A 395 -4.23 4.74 -2.20
C ASP A 395 -3.22 5.84 -2.58
N LEU A 396 -3.06 6.14 -3.88
CA LEU A 396 -2.21 7.26 -4.31
C LEU A 396 -2.71 8.60 -3.77
N ILE A 397 -4.02 8.83 -3.82
CA ILE A 397 -4.63 10.06 -3.28
C ILE A 397 -4.47 10.11 -1.77
N ASP A 398 -4.72 9.00 -1.07
CA ASP A 398 -4.59 8.91 0.39
C ASP A 398 -3.16 9.20 0.83
N GLU A 399 -2.15 8.55 0.21
CA GLU A 399 -0.74 8.80 0.51
C GLU A 399 -0.30 10.22 0.16
N ALA A 400 -0.83 10.81 -0.93
CA ALA A 400 -0.53 12.18 -1.29
C ALA A 400 -1.06 13.17 -0.24
N CYS A 401 -2.30 12.98 0.18
CA CYS A 401 -2.89 13.79 1.24
C CYS A 401 -2.14 13.63 2.57
N ALA A 402 -1.80 12.39 2.94
CA ALA A 402 -1.03 12.11 4.15
C ALA A 402 0.37 12.74 4.11
N THR A 403 1.04 12.72 2.95
CA THR A 403 2.35 13.35 2.75
C THR A 403 2.27 14.86 2.94
N ILE A 404 1.33 15.53 2.26
CA ILE A 404 1.12 16.97 2.39
C ILE A 404 0.79 17.35 3.85
N ARG A 405 -0.11 16.58 4.50
CA ARG A 405 -0.43 16.81 5.91
C ARG A 405 0.79 16.70 6.80
N THR A 406 1.62 15.68 6.59
CA THR A 406 2.85 15.50 7.35
C THR A 406 3.82 16.66 7.13
N GLU A 407 3.93 17.16 5.89
CA GLU A 407 4.73 18.34 5.55
C GLU A 407 4.20 19.60 6.23
N MET A 408 2.87 19.79 6.33
CA MET A 408 2.25 20.92 7.03
C MET A 408 2.47 20.85 8.55
N ASP A 409 2.44 19.65 9.13
CA ASP A 409 2.63 19.46 10.56
C ASP A 409 4.10 19.49 10.98
N SER A 410 5.02 19.20 10.06
CA SER A 410 6.46 19.22 10.29
C SER A 410 7.10 20.54 9.89
N MET A 411 8.30 20.81 10.42
CA MET A 411 9.08 21.98 10.02
C MET A 411 9.51 21.87 8.56
N PRO A 412 9.27 22.87 7.71
CA PRO A 412 9.73 22.86 6.31
C PRO A 412 11.23 22.58 6.18
N THR A 413 11.62 21.86 5.13
CA THR A 413 13.02 21.47 4.91
C THR A 413 13.98 22.65 4.91
N GLU A 414 13.57 23.80 4.37
CA GLU A 414 14.38 25.01 4.36
C GLU A 414 14.66 25.55 5.77
N LEU A 415 13.65 25.52 6.64
CA LEU A 415 13.78 25.87 8.05
C LEU A 415 14.63 24.88 8.83
N ASP A 416 14.48 23.58 8.58
CA ASP A 416 15.24 22.52 9.22
C ASP A 416 16.74 22.61 8.87
N VAL A 417 17.08 22.88 7.59
CA VAL A 417 18.47 23.11 7.15
C VAL A 417 19.09 24.30 7.87
N ILE A 418 18.37 25.44 7.95
CA ILE A 418 18.87 26.62 8.67
C ILE A 418 19.01 26.31 10.16
N SER A 419 18.05 25.62 10.76
CA SER A 419 18.09 25.22 12.17
C SER A 419 19.31 24.35 12.48
N ARG A 420 19.58 23.33 11.65
CA ARG A 420 20.76 22.46 11.81
C ARG A 420 22.07 23.22 11.64
N LYS A 421 22.12 24.18 10.69
CA LYS A 421 23.30 25.01 10.49
C LYS A 421 23.55 25.93 11.70
N ILE A 422 22.48 26.50 12.26
CA ILE A 422 22.57 27.28 13.51
C ILE A 422 23.15 26.42 14.64
N VAL A 423 22.61 25.21 14.87
CA VAL A 423 23.11 24.29 15.90
C VAL A 423 24.58 23.94 15.69
N GLN A 424 24.98 23.68 14.43
CA GLN A 424 26.38 23.38 14.10
C GLN A 424 27.29 24.55 14.45
N LEU A 425 26.94 25.77 14.03
CA LEU A 425 27.73 26.99 14.34
C LEU A 425 27.71 27.33 15.82
N GLU A 426 26.64 27.05 16.56
CA GLU A 426 26.60 27.21 18.02
C GLU A 426 27.56 26.26 18.74
N ILE A 427 27.70 25.02 18.24
CA ILE A 427 28.69 24.05 18.76
C ILE A 427 30.11 24.58 18.50
N GLU A 428 30.35 25.11 17.30
CA GLU A 428 31.65 25.64 16.89
C GLU A 428 32.00 26.93 17.69
N GLU A 429 31.02 27.81 17.87
CA GLU A 429 31.16 29.01 18.74
C GLU A 429 31.52 28.64 20.18
N ALA A 430 30.83 27.59 20.71
CA ALA A 430 31.11 27.11 22.07
C ALA A 430 32.51 26.47 22.21
N ALA A 431 33.04 25.91 21.14
CA ALA A 431 34.41 25.35 21.09
C ALA A 431 35.45 26.50 21.04
N LEU A 432 35.28 27.47 20.11
CA LEU A 432 36.21 28.60 19.92
C LEU A 432 36.25 29.54 21.11
N LYS A 433 35.17 29.72 21.85
CA LYS A 433 35.16 30.50 23.11
C LYS A 433 36.12 29.96 24.18
N LYS A 434 36.61 28.73 24.07
CA LYS A 434 37.56 28.13 25.00
C LYS A 434 39.02 28.34 24.59
N GLU A 435 39.24 28.78 23.35
CA GLU A 435 40.56 29.07 22.81
C GLU A 435 40.86 30.55 22.95
N SER A 436 42.14 30.92 23.10
CA SER A 436 42.57 32.30 23.42
C SER A 436 43.57 32.88 22.40
N ASP A 437 43.74 32.25 21.25
CA ASP A 437 44.62 32.77 20.20
C ASP A 437 43.89 33.75 19.26
N ASN A 438 44.62 34.68 18.65
CA ASN A 438 44.07 35.76 17.83
C ASN A 438 43.33 35.26 16.58
N ILE A 439 43.76 34.13 15.99
CA ILE A 439 43.10 33.52 14.82
C ILE A 439 41.74 32.99 15.19
N SER A 440 41.62 32.32 16.33
CA SER A 440 40.35 31.80 16.86
C SER A 440 39.39 32.93 17.23
N GLN A 441 39.90 34.11 17.65
CA GLN A 441 39.04 35.28 17.93
C GLN A 441 38.48 35.91 16.65
N GLU A 442 39.26 36.06 15.58
CA GLU A 442 38.74 36.56 14.29
C GLU A 442 37.67 35.61 13.72
N HIS A 443 37.92 34.29 13.77
CA HIS A 443 36.95 33.29 13.32
C HIS A 443 35.69 33.28 14.20
N LEU A 444 35.82 33.53 15.50
CA LEU A 444 34.69 33.64 16.41
C LEU A 444 33.78 34.83 16.04
N GLU A 445 34.36 35.99 15.68
CA GLU A 445 33.57 37.15 15.23
C GLU A 445 32.83 36.88 13.91
N GLU A 446 33.45 36.18 12.97
CA GLU A 446 32.80 35.76 11.71
C GLU A 446 31.63 34.85 11.98
N ILE A 447 31.82 33.80 12.81
CA ILE A 447 30.74 32.85 13.17
C ILE A 447 29.60 33.55 13.89
N GLN A 448 29.90 34.48 14.81
CA GLN A 448 28.85 35.24 15.51
C GLN A 448 28.02 36.11 14.57
N LYS A 449 28.64 36.66 13.55
CA LYS A 449 27.95 37.45 12.54
C LYS A 449 27.07 36.56 11.68
N GLU A 450 27.58 35.43 11.21
CA GLU A 450 26.80 34.44 10.44
C GLU A 450 25.64 33.86 11.26
N LEU A 451 25.86 33.59 12.55
CA LEU A 451 24.82 33.16 13.48
C LEU A 451 23.72 34.20 13.65
N ALA A 452 24.05 35.48 13.78
CA ALA A 452 23.08 36.54 13.89
C ALA A 452 22.20 36.65 12.63
N GLU A 453 22.82 36.62 11.44
CA GLU A 453 22.10 36.64 10.15
C GLU A 453 21.18 35.41 9.98
N LEU A 454 21.67 34.21 10.32
CA LEU A 454 20.88 32.99 10.22
C LEU A 454 19.72 32.93 11.22
N ARG A 455 19.93 33.44 12.45
CA ARG A 455 18.86 33.52 13.47
C ARG A 455 17.77 34.49 13.07
N ASP A 456 18.14 35.67 12.53
CA ASP A 456 17.15 36.64 12.03
C ASP A 456 16.35 36.03 10.84
N LYS A 457 17.01 35.38 9.91
CA LYS A 457 16.37 34.66 8.81
C LYS A 457 15.46 33.55 9.31
N PHE A 458 15.92 32.72 10.25
CA PHE A 458 15.15 31.66 10.88
C PHE A 458 13.91 32.20 11.59
N SER A 459 14.05 33.27 12.40
CA SER A 459 12.92 33.84 13.13
C SER A 459 11.85 34.40 12.19
N GLY A 460 12.25 35.08 11.11
CA GLY A 460 11.36 35.61 10.08
C GLY A 460 10.61 34.52 9.34
N MET A 461 11.33 33.46 8.92
CA MET A 461 10.71 32.33 8.23
C MET A 461 9.82 31.48 9.16
N LYS A 462 10.21 31.34 10.43
CA LYS A 462 9.42 30.63 11.44
C LYS A 462 8.10 31.36 11.73
N ALA A 463 8.12 32.66 11.88
CA ALA A 463 6.90 33.45 12.08
C ALA A 463 5.96 33.36 10.87
N LYS A 464 6.51 33.36 9.64
CA LYS A 464 5.75 33.17 8.41
C LYS A 464 5.10 31.78 8.38
N TRP A 465 5.86 30.72 8.68
CA TRP A 465 5.37 29.35 8.77
C TRP A 465 4.26 29.19 9.83
N GLU A 466 4.44 29.75 11.03
CA GLU A 466 3.41 29.68 12.09
C GLU A 466 2.11 30.40 11.68
N ASN A 467 2.19 31.54 10.99
CA ASN A 467 1.01 32.22 10.46
C ASN A 467 0.30 31.37 9.40
N GLU A 468 1.02 30.86 8.41
CA GLU A 468 0.47 29.98 7.37
C GLU A 468 -0.18 28.72 7.96
N LYS A 469 0.41 28.11 8.99
CA LYS A 469 -0.15 26.97 9.72
C LYS A 469 -1.46 27.32 10.43
N ASN A 470 -1.55 28.49 11.03
CA ASN A 470 -2.78 28.95 11.68
C ASN A 470 -3.91 29.17 10.67
N ASP A 471 -3.60 29.76 9.51
CA ASP A 471 -4.59 29.99 8.44
C ASP A 471 -5.13 28.69 7.88
N ILE A 472 -4.27 27.69 7.63
CA ILE A 472 -4.66 26.37 7.19
C ILE A 472 -5.55 25.68 8.25
N SER A 473 -5.20 25.80 9.54
CA SER A 473 -6.00 25.24 10.64
C SER A 473 -7.39 25.88 10.74
N ALA A 474 -7.51 27.17 10.45
CA ALA A 474 -8.80 27.87 10.41
C ALA A 474 -9.69 27.36 9.26
N VAL A 475 -9.12 27.20 8.06
CA VAL A 475 -9.81 26.63 6.90
C VAL A 475 -10.29 25.20 7.19
N GLN A 476 -9.45 24.38 7.81
CA GLN A 476 -9.82 23.00 8.17
C GLN A 476 -11.02 22.95 9.13
N LYS A 477 -11.01 23.74 10.18
CA LYS A 477 -12.14 23.81 11.14
C LYS A 477 -13.45 24.21 10.48
N LEU A 478 -13.39 25.15 9.53
CA LEU A 478 -14.61 25.54 8.77
C LEU A 478 -15.12 24.41 7.88
N ARG A 479 -14.25 23.65 7.24
CA ARG A 479 -14.64 22.48 6.44
C ARG A 479 -15.30 21.39 7.29
N GLU A 480 -14.71 21.07 8.45
CA GLU A 480 -15.30 20.14 9.41
C GLU A 480 -16.70 20.61 9.88
N GLU A 481 -16.87 21.91 10.08
CA GLU A 481 -18.16 22.47 10.47
C GLU A 481 -19.19 22.45 9.33
N ILE A 482 -18.77 22.66 8.10
CA ILE A 482 -19.61 22.52 6.89
C ILE A 482 -20.09 21.09 6.74
N GLU A 483 -19.20 20.10 6.87
CA GLU A 483 -19.56 18.67 6.77
C GLU A 483 -20.53 18.26 7.89
N ARG A 484 -20.24 18.68 9.12
CA ARG A 484 -21.14 18.42 10.26
C ARG A 484 -22.53 19.03 10.02
N THR A 485 -22.58 20.26 9.52
CA THR A 485 -23.83 20.95 9.20
C THR A 485 -24.57 20.24 8.05
N GLY A 486 -23.87 19.75 7.03
CA GLY A 486 -24.41 18.90 5.96
C GLY A 486 -25.05 17.62 6.50
N GLY A 487 -24.36 16.91 7.38
CA GLY A 487 -24.88 15.72 8.07
C GLY A 487 -26.12 16.01 8.95
N GLU A 488 -26.15 17.19 9.60
CA GLU A 488 -27.32 17.62 10.38
C GLU A 488 -28.52 17.94 9.48
N ILE A 489 -28.30 18.53 8.31
CA ILE A 489 -29.35 18.80 7.31
C ILE A 489 -29.97 17.49 6.83
N GLU A 490 -29.15 16.53 6.39
CA GLU A 490 -29.65 15.25 5.92
C GLU A 490 -30.41 14.47 7.03
N LYS A 491 -29.92 14.56 8.26
CA LYS A 491 -30.62 13.96 9.40
C LYS A 491 -31.99 14.63 9.64
N ALA A 492 -32.05 15.95 9.62
CA ALA A 492 -33.29 16.69 9.76
C ALA A 492 -34.27 16.43 8.61
N GLU A 493 -33.80 16.33 7.36
CA GLU A 493 -34.64 15.95 6.20
C GLU A 493 -35.23 14.54 6.35
N ARG A 494 -34.43 13.57 6.87
CA ARG A 494 -34.92 12.19 7.16
C ARG A 494 -35.95 12.12 8.32
N GLU A 495 -35.78 12.96 9.34
CA GLU A 495 -36.69 13.06 10.47
C GLU A 495 -37.93 13.91 10.15
N TYR A 496 -38.05 14.42 8.89
CA TYR A 496 -39.10 15.34 8.45
C TYR A 496 -39.18 16.65 9.24
N ASP A 497 -38.07 17.07 9.90
CA ASP A 497 -37.96 18.38 10.53
C ASP A 497 -37.52 19.42 9.46
N LEU A 498 -38.48 19.77 8.61
CA LEU A 498 -38.24 20.68 7.49
C LEU A 498 -37.86 22.10 7.95
N ASN A 499 -38.26 22.52 9.15
CA ASN A 499 -37.89 23.83 9.66
C ASN A 499 -36.43 23.89 10.02
N LYS A 500 -35.92 22.91 10.74
CA LYS A 500 -34.50 22.81 11.10
C LYS A 500 -33.65 22.59 9.87
N ALA A 501 -34.08 21.74 8.94
CA ALA A 501 -33.38 21.53 7.67
C ALA A 501 -33.30 22.83 6.85
N ALA A 502 -34.34 23.61 6.76
CA ALA A 502 -34.37 24.90 6.07
C ALA A 502 -33.44 25.95 6.73
N GLU A 503 -33.45 26.06 8.04
CA GLU A 503 -32.59 26.96 8.82
C GLU A 503 -31.11 26.67 8.58
N LEU A 504 -30.71 25.40 8.65
CA LEU A 504 -29.35 24.97 8.41
C LEU A 504 -28.94 25.14 6.94
N LYS A 505 -29.80 24.75 5.99
CA LYS A 505 -29.52 24.73 4.54
C LYS A 505 -29.47 26.13 3.91
N TYR A 506 -30.38 27.02 4.32
CA TYR A 506 -30.48 28.38 3.75
C TYR A 506 -29.90 29.48 4.65
N GLY A 507 -29.64 29.18 5.92
CA GLY A 507 -29.06 30.13 6.88
C GLY A 507 -27.57 29.83 7.15
N LYS A 508 -27.28 28.73 7.86
CA LYS A 508 -25.95 28.46 8.40
C LYS A 508 -24.97 27.99 7.32
N LEU A 509 -25.37 27.06 6.46
CA LEU A 509 -24.47 26.47 5.45
C LEU A 509 -23.92 27.50 4.44
N PRO A 510 -24.75 28.41 3.85
CA PRO A 510 -24.25 29.44 2.92
C PRO A 510 -23.31 30.45 3.60
N GLN A 511 -23.52 30.71 4.89
CA GLN A 511 -22.67 31.61 5.67
C GLN A 511 -21.27 30.99 5.86
N LEU A 512 -21.20 29.73 6.29
CA LEU A 512 -19.93 29.02 6.44
C LEU A 512 -19.20 28.84 5.09
N GLN A 513 -19.94 28.59 4.01
CA GLN A 513 -19.38 28.49 2.67
C GLN A 513 -18.78 29.82 2.21
N LYS A 514 -19.43 30.93 2.53
CA LYS A 514 -18.91 32.25 2.19
C LYS A 514 -17.65 32.62 2.99
N GLU A 515 -17.63 32.31 4.28
CA GLU A 515 -16.46 32.48 5.12
C GLU A 515 -15.28 31.64 4.62
N LEU A 516 -15.54 30.39 4.22
CA LEU A 516 -14.54 29.52 3.62
C LEU A 516 -13.99 30.12 2.30
N GLU A 517 -14.86 30.60 1.41
CA GLU A 517 -14.46 31.19 0.14
C GLU A 517 -13.62 32.48 0.31
N GLU A 518 -13.94 33.29 1.33
CA GLU A 518 -13.18 34.49 1.65
C GLU A 518 -11.77 34.13 2.16
N LEU A 519 -11.64 33.17 3.04
CA LEU A 519 -10.32 32.68 3.52
C LEU A 519 -9.52 31.99 2.41
N GLU A 520 -10.16 31.22 1.55
CA GLU A 520 -9.49 30.59 0.42
C GLU A 520 -8.97 31.60 -0.61
N LYS A 521 -9.71 32.66 -0.89
CA LYS A 521 -9.24 33.76 -1.75
C LYS A 521 -8.08 34.54 -1.14
N GLN A 522 -8.08 34.74 0.16
CA GLN A 522 -6.92 35.35 0.87
C GLN A 522 -5.70 34.43 0.74
N ALA A 523 -5.87 33.13 0.95
CA ALA A 523 -4.81 32.14 0.83
C ALA A 523 -4.26 32.03 -0.61
N GLU A 524 -5.08 32.17 -1.64
CA GLU A 524 -4.65 32.18 -3.05
C GLU A 524 -3.81 33.41 -3.40
N HIS A 525 -4.14 34.57 -2.84
CA HIS A 525 -3.37 35.81 -3.05
C HIS A 525 -1.97 35.74 -2.42
N ASP A 526 -1.83 34.96 -1.33
CA ASP A 526 -0.56 34.75 -0.64
C ASP A 526 0.34 33.72 -1.32
N VAL A 527 -0.21 32.82 -2.15
CA VAL A 527 0.56 31.87 -2.99
C VAL A 527 1.48 32.60 -3.98
N GLU A 528 1.03 33.73 -4.56
CA GLU A 528 1.86 34.56 -5.45
C GLU A 528 3.07 35.20 -4.73
N ASN A 529 3.02 35.28 -3.40
CA ASN A 529 4.06 35.88 -2.54
C ASN A 529 5.06 34.86 -1.95
N GLY A 530 5.13 33.63 -2.47
CA GLY A 530 6.10 32.61 -2.04
C GLY A 530 5.74 31.97 -0.69
N ARG A 531 4.64 31.23 -0.63
CA ARG A 531 4.19 30.44 0.52
C ARG A 531 5.14 29.30 0.83
N LEU A 532 5.41 29.06 2.12
CA LEU A 532 6.29 27.99 2.59
C LEU A 532 5.58 26.64 2.65
N LEU A 533 4.28 26.64 2.98
CA LEU A 533 3.46 25.43 3.11
C LEU A 533 2.59 25.20 1.87
N ARG A 534 2.53 23.95 1.44
CA ARG A 534 1.62 23.49 0.40
C ARG A 534 0.39 22.88 1.09
N ASP A 535 -0.80 23.29 0.66
CA ASP A 535 -2.08 22.83 1.19
C ASP A 535 -2.93 22.08 0.15
N LYS A 536 -2.37 21.86 -1.06
CA LYS A 536 -3.09 21.29 -2.18
C LYS A 536 -2.31 20.14 -2.82
N VAL A 537 -2.98 19.00 -2.98
CA VAL A 537 -2.47 17.88 -3.77
C VAL A 537 -2.60 18.21 -5.24
N THR A 538 -1.48 18.20 -5.96
CA THR A 538 -1.40 18.41 -7.41
C THR A 538 -0.95 17.14 -8.13
N GLU A 539 -0.90 17.18 -9.46
CA GLU A 539 -0.40 16.07 -10.27
C GLU A 539 1.06 15.73 -9.98
N ASP A 540 1.87 16.71 -9.56
CA ASP A 540 3.28 16.52 -9.24
C ASP A 540 3.48 15.64 -7.99
N GLU A 541 2.64 15.83 -6.96
CA GLU A 541 2.68 14.98 -5.77
C GLU A 541 2.30 13.54 -6.10
N ILE A 542 1.28 13.34 -6.91
CA ILE A 542 0.91 12.00 -7.39
C ILE A 542 2.06 11.37 -8.18
N ALA A 543 2.68 12.13 -9.09
CA ALA A 543 3.81 11.66 -9.86
C ALA A 543 5.02 11.26 -8.97
N LYS A 544 5.30 12.03 -7.90
CA LYS A 544 6.36 11.71 -6.93
C LYS A 544 6.08 10.40 -6.19
N ILE A 545 4.82 10.14 -5.81
CA ILE A 545 4.47 8.90 -5.12
C ILE A 545 4.57 7.71 -6.06
N VAL A 546 4.04 7.83 -7.29
CA VAL A 546 4.21 6.80 -8.31
C VAL A 546 5.69 6.52 -8.56
N CYS A 547 6.54 7.56 -8.62
CA CYS A 547 7.98 7.40 -8.72
C CYS A 547 8.57 6.61 -7.52
N ARG A 548 8.11 6.89 -6.30
CA ARG A 548 8.57 6.18 -5.10
C ARG A 548 8.16 4.71 -5.10
N TRP A 549 6.94 4.39 -5.52
CA TRP A 549 6.42 3.03 -5.54
C TRP A 549 7.02 2.18 -6.67
N THR A 550 7.16 2.78 -7.84
CA THR A 550 7.60 2.06 -9.05
C THR A 550 9.09 2.19 -9.34
N GLY A 551 9.76 3.17 -8.74
CA GLY A 551 11.13 3.56 -9.08
C GLY A 551 11.26 4.31 -10.42
N ILE A 552 10.14 4.70 -11.05
CA ILE A 552 10.11 5.36 -12.35
C ILE A 552 10.04 6.88 -12.13
N PRO A 553 10.91 7.69 -12.72
CA PRO A 553 10.92 9.14 -12.52
C PRO A 553 9.78 9.86 -13.27
N VAL A 554 8.54 9.58 -12.88
CA VAL A 554 7.30 10.04 -13.54
C VAL A 554 7.20 11.57 -13.58
N SER A 555 7.68 12.27 -12.56
CA SER A 555 7.68 13.74 -12.52
C SER A 555 8.51 14.37 -13.64
N LYS A 556 9.60 13.74 -14.06
CA LYS A 556 10.42 14.18 -15.19
C LYS A 556 9.81 13.77 -16.54
N LEU A 557 8.92 12.78 -16.54
CA LEU A 557 8.26 12.29 -17.74
C LEU A 557 7.13 13.22 -18.22
N MET A 558 6.50 13.99 -17.32
CA MET A 558 5.33 14.81 -17.65
C MET A 558 5.67 16.09 -18.45
N GLU A 559 6.74 16.82 -18.09
CA GLU A 559 7.08 18.09 -18.75
C GLU A 559 8.16 17.98 -19.83
N GLY A 560 9.11 17.05 -19.69
CA GLY A 560 10.25 16.89 -20.59
C GLY A 560 10.14 15.74 -21.60
N GLU A 561 9.11 14.87 -21.51
CA GLU A 561 9.06 13.66 -22.34
C GLU A 561 8.95 13.98 -23.84
N LYS A 562 8.12 14.96 -24.20
CA LYS A 562 7.97 15.35 -25.61
C LYS A 562 9.26 15.94 -26.19
N GLU A 563 9.93 16.82 -25.44
CA GLU A 563 11.20 17.41 -25.88
C GLU A 563 12.34 16.39 -25.88
N LYS A 564 12.41 15.52 -24.89
CA LYS A 564 13.39 14.44 -24.81
C LYS A 564 13.22 13.44 -25.96
N ILE A 565 11.98 13.05 -26.29
CA ILE A 565 11.70 12.11 -27.39
C ILE A 565 11.99 12.76 -28.73
N LEU A 566 11.61 14.03 -28.93
CA LEU A 566 11.94 14.76 -30.15
C LEU A 566 13.45 14.99 -30.30
N GLY A 567 14.18 15.16 -29.21
CA GLY A 567 15.64 15.31 -29.18
C GLY A 567 16.41 14.01 -28.98
N LEU A 568 15.74 12.84 -28.97
CA LEU A 568 16.32 11.56 -28.58
C LEU A 568 17.56 11.19 -29.41
N GLU A 569 17.51 11.39 -30.72
CA GLU A 569 18.62 11.14 -31.64
C GLU A 569 19.86 11.94 -31.24
N GLY A 570 19.71 13.25 -30.99
CA GLY A 570 20.81 14.11 -30.57
C GLY A 570 21.39 13.75 -29.18
N LEU A 571 20.54 13.27 -28.27
CA LEU A 571 20.96 12.81 -26.96
C LEU A 571 21.74 11.49 -27.04
N LEU A 572 21.29 10.55 -27.87
CA LEU A 572 21.96 9.27 -28.09
C LEU A 572 23.33 9.46 -28.74
N HIS A 573 23.46 10.37 -29.71
CA HIS A 573 24.73 10.69 -30.35
C HIS A 573 25.79 11.27 -29.42
N LYS A 574 25.43 11.86 -28.31
CA LYS A 574 26.39 12.30 -27.28
C LYS A 574 27.13 11.14 -26.63
N ARG A 575 26.55 9.95 -26.62
CA ARG A 575 27.12 8.77 -25.98
C ARG A 575 27.51 7.66 -26.97
N VAL A 576 26.73 7.50 -28.04
CA VAL A 576 26.96 6.48 -29.08
C VAL A 576 27.53 7.14 -30.30
N ILE A 577 28.78 6.80 -30.62
CA ILE A 577 29.57 7.39 -31.72
C ILE A 577 29.53 6.47 -32.94
N GLY A 578 29.29 7.04 -34.09
CA GLY A 578 29.52 6.40 -35.39
C GLY A 578 28.49 5.34 -35.84
N GLN A 579 27.30 5.30 -35.22
CA GLN A 579 26.22 4.36 -35.52
C GLN A 579 24.93 5.09 -35.87
N ASP A 580 25.01 6.02 -36.86
CA ASP A 580 23.91 6.96 -37.15
C ASP A 580 22.65 6.22 -37.57
N GLU A 581 22.72 5.20 -38.44
CA GLU A 581 21.56 4.38 -38.84
C GLU A 581 20.90 3.71 -37.63
N ALA A 582 21.67 3.19 -36.68
CA ALA A 582 21.15 2.53 -35.51
C ALA A 582 20.39 3.51 -34.59
N VAL A 583 20.99 4.68 -34.36
CA VAL A 583 20.40 5.73 -33.52
C VAL A 583 19.10 6.26 -34.14
N THR A 584 19.11 6.57 -35.45
CA THR A 584 17.93 7.10 -36.16
C THR A 584 16.79 6.09 -36.14
N LYS A 585 16.99 4.82 -36.55
CA LYS A 585 15.95 3.79 -36.57
C LYS A 585 15.36 3.51 -35.20
N VAL A 586 16.18 3.44 -34.16
CA VAL A 586 15.70 3.25 -32.78
C VAL A 586 14.88 4.46 -32.32
N SER A 587 15.36 5.67 -32.59
CA SER A 587 14.64 6.91 -32.21
C SER A 587 13.31 7.02 -32.90
N GLU A 588 13.22 6.71 -34.20
CA GLU A 588 11.94 6.72 -34.95
C GLU A 588 10.95 5.67 -34.44
N ALA A 589 11.39 4.44 -34.13
CA ALA A 589 10.53 3.40 -33.60
C ALA A 589 9.95 3.79 -32.23
N ILE A 590 10.77 4.35 -31.35
CA ILE A 590 10.34 4.85 -30.04
C ILE A 590 9.36 6.02 -30.20
N LEU A 591 9.64 6.92 -31.12
CA LEU A 591 8.75 8.06 -31.43
C LEU A 591 7.37 7.58 -31.91
N ARG A 592 7.31 6.57 -32.80
CA ARG A 592 6.06 5.95 -33.29
C ARG A 592 5.26 5.32 -32.12
N SER A 593 5.93 4.60 -31.25
CA SER A 593 5.30 3.98 -30.07
C SER A 593 4.73 5.03 -29.10
N ARG A 594 5.51 6.06 -28.78
CA ARG A 594 5.09 7.12 -27.86
C ARG A 594 4.02 8.05 -28.42
N ALA A 595 3.94 8.18 -29.75
CA ALA A 595 2.85 8.89 -30.42
C ALA A 595 1.52 8.12 -30.38
N GLY A 596 1.49 6.87 -29.86
CA GLY A 596 0.28 6.05 -29.79
C GLY A 596 -0.18 5.50 -31.14
N ILE A 597 0.68 5.49 -32.15
CA ILE A 597 0.37 5.00 -33.50
C ILE A 597 0.58 3.47 -33.59
N GLN A 598 1.43 2.94 -32.72
CA GLN A 598 1.71 1.49 -32.60
C GLN A 598 0.59 0.78 -31.84
N ALA A 599 0.40 -0.54 -32.10
CA ALA A 599 -0.57 -1.35 -31.38
C ALA A 599 -0.30 -1.33 -29.87
N PRO A 600 -1.32 -1.08 -29.03
CA PRO A 600 -1.14 -0.87 -27.57
C PRO A 600 -0.68 -2.13 -26.83
N ASP A 601 -0.77 -3.29 -27.46
CA ASP A 601 -0.45 -4.59 -26.87
C ASP A 601 0.99 -5.05 -27.13
N ARG A 602 1.86 -4.21 -27.67
CA ARG A 602 3.25 -4.52 -27.98
C ARG A 602 4.22 -3.79 -27.05
N PRO A 603 5.49 -4.28 -26.89
CA PRO A 603 6.57 -3.53 -26.25
C PRO A 603 6.80 -2.17 -26.92
N ILE A 604 7.43 -1.21 -26.20
CA ILE A 604 7.76 0.14 -26.73
C ILE A 604 8.58 0.04 -28.03
N GLY A 605 9.47 -0.95 -28.11
CA GLY A 605 10.26 -1.25 -29.27
C GLY A 605 10.94 -2.61 -29.18
N SER A 606 11.15 -3.24 -30.32
CA SER A 606 11.78 -4.55 -30.44
C SER A 606 12.83 -4.53 -31.55
N PHE A 607 14.09 -4.72 -31.17
CA PHE A 607 15.23 -4.50 -32.06
C PHE A 607 16.16 -5.71 -32.11
N LEU A 608 16.66 -6.04 -33.29
CA LEU A 608 17.76 -6.98 -33.49
C LEU A 608 19.01 -6.24 -33.93
N PHE A 609 20.05 -6.23 -33.10
CA PHE A 609 21.32 -5.57 -33.34
C PHE A 609 22.33 -6.58 -33.89
N LEU A 610 22.75 -6.40 -35.14
CA LEU A 610 23.70 -7.26 -35.85
C LEU A 610 25.02 -6.55 -36.06
N GLY A 611 26.12 -7.25 -35.86
CA GLY A 611 27.42 -6.69 -36.17
C GLY A 611 28.57 -7.26 -35.32
N PRO A 612 29.80 -6.87 -35.59
CA PRO A 612 30.98 -7.37 -34.88
C PRO A 612 30.97 -6.97 -33.40
N THR A 613 31.86 -7.56 -32.62
CA THR A 613 31.99 -7.24 -31.19
C THR A 613 32.60 -5.85 -30.98
N GLY A 614 32.21 -5.13 -29.93
CA GLY A 614 32.84 -3.86 -29.54
C GLY A 614 32.49 -2.64 -30.38
N VAL A 615 31.42 -2.70 -31.18
CA VAL A 615 30.92 -1.58 -32.04
C VAL A 615 29.88 -0.70 -31.38
N GLY A 616 29.49 -0.99 -30.13
CA GLY A 616 28.56 -0.14 -29.38
C GLY A 616 27.14 -0.70 -29.18
N LYS A 617 26.82 -1.96 -29.55
CA LYS A 617 25.49 -2.57 -29.38
C LYS A 617 24.96 -2.45 -27.96
N THR A 618 25.73 -2.87 -26.97
CA THR A 618 25.35 -2.80 -25.54
C THR A 618 25.34 -1.36 -25.02
N GLU A 619 26.19 -0.48 -25.62
CA GLU A 619 26.24 0.93 -25.19
C GLU A 619 24.99 1.70 -25.60
N LEU A 620 24.42 1.42 -26.77
CA LEU A 620 23.14 1.99 -27.18
C LEU A 620 22.03 1.54 -26.24
N ALA A 621 22.00 0.25 -25.83
CA ALA A 621 21.02 -0.23 -24.86
C ALA A 621 21.13 0.50 -23.51
N LYS A 622 22.35 0.78 -23.04
CA LYS A 622 22.62 1.55 -21.82
C LYS A 622 22.20 3.01 -21.96
N ALA A 623 22.55 3.64 -23.10
CA ALA A 623 22.15 5.01 -23.39
C ALA A 623 20.63 5.17 -23.45
N LEU A 624 19.93 4.21 -24.05
CA LEU A 624 18.45 4.18 -24.06
C LEU A 624 17.87 4.07 -22.66
N SER A 625 18.41 3.18 -21.82
CA SER A 625 17.98 3.03 -20.43
C SER A 625 18.16 4.33 -19.63
N GLU A 626 19.31 4.99 -19.79
CA GLU A 626 19.59 6.26 -19.10
C GLU A 626 18.69 7.40 -19.58
N ILE A 627 18.46 7.52 -20.89
CA ILE A 627 17.67 8.66 -21.43
C ILE A 627 16.17 8.46 -21.21
N LEU A 628 15.66 7.24 -21.42
CA LEU A 628 14.21 6.96 -21.36
C LEU A 628 13.73 6.61 -19.95
N PHE A 629 14.59 6.00 -19.13
CA PHE A 629 14.25 5.51 -17.79
C PHE A 629 15.11 6.15 -16.70
N ASP A 630 15.88 7.21 -17.04
CA ASP A 630 16.72 8.05 -16.17
C ASP A 630 17.75 7.27 -15.30
N ASP A 631 17.95 5.98 -15.57
CA ASP A 631 18.97 5.17 -14.88
C ASP A 631 19.51 4.08 -15.82
N GLU A 632 20.83 4.04 -15.99
CA GLU A 632 21.52 2.97 -16.73
C GLU A 632 21.27 1.57 -16.12
N ARG A 633 20.93 1.49 -14.82
CA ARG A 633 20.66 0.22 -14.12
C ARG A 633 19.28 -0.36 -14.42
N ASN A 634 18.42 0.35 -15.15
CA ASN A 634 17.14 -0.16 -15.60
C ASN A 634 17.26 -1.01 -16.87
N ILE A 635 18.36 -1.77 -16.95
CA ILE A 635 18.62 -2.77 -17.98
C ILE A 635 18.58 -4.17 -17.35
N ILE A 636 17.79 -5.06 -17.95
CA ILE A 636 17.74 -6.49 -17.62
C ILE A 636 18.54 -7.22 -18.69
N ARG A 637 19.74 -7.67 -18.35
CA ARG A 637 20.60 -8.39 -19.29
C ARG A 637 20.52 -9.88 -19.07
N ILE A 638 20.22 -10.61 -20.14
CA ILE A 638 20.15 -12.07 -20.18
C ILE A 638 21.10 -12.57 -21.26
N ASP A 639 22.10 -13.33 -20.85
CA ASP A 639 23.06 -13.94 -21.76
C ASP A 639 22.53 -15.27 -22.27
N MET A 640 22.26 -15.36 -23.57
CA MET A 640 21.66 -16.53 -24.19
C MET A 640 22.61 -17.75 -24.25
N SER A 641 23.89 -17.56 -23.98
CA SER A 641 24.81 -18.68 -23.82
C SER A 641 24.48 -19.59 -22.62
N GLU A 642 23.76 -19.06 -21.62
CA GLU A 642 23.25 -19.84 -20.48
C GLU A 642 21.97 -20.62 -20.79
N TYR A 643 21.32 -20.36 -21.94
CA TYR A 643 20.01 -20.91 -22.34
C TYR A 643 20.09 -21.75 -23.61
N MET A 644 21.20 -22.46 -23.80
CA MET A 644 21.42 -23.33 -24.93
C MET A 644 20.65 -24.68 -24.83
N GLU A 645 20.34 -25.11 -23.61
CA GLU A 645 19.65 -26.37 -23.33
C GLU A 645 18.18 -26.15 -23.04
N LYS A 646 17.34 -27.12 -23.40
CA LYS A 646 15.87 -27.08 -23.18
C LYS A 646 15.49 -26.84 -21.73
N PHE A 647 16.18 -27.45 -20.79
CA PHE A 647 15.90 -27.27 -19.35
C PHE A 647 16.22 -25.86 -18.84
N SER A 648 17.17 -25.18 -19.45
CA SER A 648 17.53 -23.81 -19.09
C SER A 648 16.41 -22.81 -19.45
N VAL A 649 15.60 -23.11 -20.47
CA VAL A 649 14.49 -22.25 -20.92
C VAL A 649 13.43 -22.07 -19.84
N SER A 650 13.14 -23.13 -19.04
CA SER A 650 12.20 -23.01 -17.91
C SER A 650 12.68 -22.04 -16.82
N ARG A 651 13.96 -21.74 -16.72
CA ARG A 651 14.47 -20.71 -15.80
C ARG A 651 14.02 -19.30 -16.19
N LEU A 652 13.67 -19.05 -17.46
CA LEU A 652 13.18 -17.72 -17.89
C LEU A 652 11.78 -17.42 -17.35
N ILE A 653 10.90 -18.42 -17.39
CA ILE A 653 9.47 -18.26 -17.03
C ILE A 653 9.08 -18.95 -15.72
N GLY A 654 10.02 -19.72 -15.12
CA GLY A 654 9.80 -20.50 -13.90
C GLY A 654 9.63 -22.00 -14.19
N ALA A 655 9.97 -22.82 -13.19
CA ALA A 655 9.83 -24.27 -13.27
C ALA A 655 8.35 -24.69 -13.17
N PRO A 656 7.92 -25.75 -13.86
CA PRO A 656 6.56 -26.27 -13.71
C PRO A 656 6.29 -26.78 -12.29
N PRO A 657 5.00 -26.88 -11.88
CA PRO A 657 4.63 -27.40 -10.57
C PRO A 657 5.23 -28.78 -10.30
N GLY A 658 5.84 -28.94 -9.12
CA GLY A 658 6.49 -30.20 -8.70
C GLY A 658 7.97 -30.32 -9.05
N TYR A 659 8.56 -29.34 -9.73
CA TYR A 659 10.01 -29.30 -9.97
C TYR A 659 10.72 -28.36 -9.00
N VAL A 660 12.01 -28.63 -8.74
CA VAL A 660 12.86 -27.77 -7.90
C VAL A 660 12.96 -26.37 -8.53
N GLY A 661 12.74 -25.31 -7.72
CA GLY A 661 12.76 -23.92 -8.19
C GLY A 661 11.37 -23.37 -8.61
N TYR A 662 10.28 -24.10 -8.42
CA TYR A 662 8.92 -23.61 -8.69
C TYR A 662 8.58 -22.31 -7.91
N ASP A 663 8.98 -22.25 -6.64
CA ASP A 663 8.71 -21.11 -5.76
C ASP A 663 9.59 -19.87 -6.05
N GLU A 664 10.69 -20.06 -6.77
CA GLU A 664 11.63 -18.96 -7.08
C GLU A 664 11.15 -18.05 -8.23
N GLY A 665 10.18 -18.51 -9.03
CA GLY A 665 9.72 -17.80 -10.23
C GLY A 665 10.73 -17.85 -11.40
N GLY A 666 10.39 -17.21 -12.52
CA GLY A 666 11.29 -17.12 -13.69
C GLY A 666 12.21 -15.91 -13.64
N GLN A 667 13.45 -16.09 -14.05
CA GLN A 667 14.45 -14.99 -14.04
C GLN A 667 14.01 -13.79 -14.88
N LEU A 668 13.47 -14.02 -16.07
CA LEU A 668 12.96 -12.96 -16.94
C LEU A 668 11.68 -12.35 -16.36
N THR A 669 10.72 -13.21 -16.01
CA THR A 669 9.40 -12.77 -15.53
C THR A 669 9.49 -12.00 -14.22
N GLU A 670 10.29 -12.48 -13.25
CA GLU A 670 10.48 -11.76 -11.97
C GLU A 670 11.27 -10.46 -12.15
N ALA A 671 12.29 -10.44 -13.04
CA ALA A 671 13.05 -9.22 -13.29
C ALA A 671 12.18 -8.12 -13.91
N VAL A 672 11.35 -8.46 -14.90
CA VAL A 672 10.44 -7.50 -15.55
C VAL A 672 9.30 -7.12 -14.61
N ARG A 673 8.76 -8.03 -13.82
CA ARG A 673 7.75 -7.72 -12.81
C ARG A 673 8.24 -6.68 -11.80
N ARG A 674 9.52 -6.79 -11.38
CA ARG A 674 10.15 -5.82 -10.46
C ARG A 674 10.54 -4.51 -11.14
N LYS A 675 10.84 -4.54 -12.45
CA LYS A 675 11.24 -3.39 -13.26
C LYS A 675 10.45 -3.36 -14.57
N PRO A 676 9.16 -3.00 -14.53
CA PRO A 676 8.31 -3.01 -15.72
C PRO A 676 8.72 -1.98 -16.77
N TYR A 677 9.48 -0.97 -16.37
CA TYR A 677 10.10 0.04 -17.26
C TYR A 677 11.59 -0.22 -17.35
N SER A 678 11.97 -1.01 -18.33
CA SER A 678 13.38 -1.44 -18.50
C SER A 678 13.70 -1.75 -19.94
N VAL A 679 14.99 -1.74 -20.23
CA VAL A 679 15.52 -2.32 -21.46
C VAL A 679 15.86 -3.78 -21.18
N VAL A 680 15.22 -4.70 -21.87
CA VAL A 680 15.51 -6.13 -21.78
C VAL A 680 16.48 -6.48 -22.92
N LEU A 681 17.71 -6.79 -22.55
CA LEU A 681 18.80 -7.10 -23.48
C LEU A 681 19.07 -8.61 -23.49
N PHE A 682 18.73 -9.26 -24.58
CA PHE A 682 19.10 -10.65 -24.86
C PHE A 682 20.42 -10.67 -25.64
N ASP A 683 21.50 -11.01 -24.98
CA ASP A 683 22.84 -11.02 -25.59
C ASP A 683 23.14 -12.37 -26.24
N GLU A 684 23.76 -12.36 -27.42
CA GLU A 684 24.13 -13.53 -28.23
C GLU A 684 22.91 -14.46 -28.53
N ILE A 685 21.83 -13.87 -29.06
CA ILE A 685 20.56 -14.56 -29.30
C ILE A 685 20.72 -15.80 -30.25
N GLU A 686 21.71 -15.83 -31.11
CA GLU A 686 22.01 -16.97 -31.99
C GLU A 686 22.39 -18.24 -31.24
N LYS A 687 22.74 -18.16 -29.96
CA LYS A 687 23.07 -19.31 -29.09
C LYS A 687 21.85 -19.90 -28.37
N ALA A 688 20.74 -19.19 -28.38
CA ALA A 688 19.55 -19.59 -27.65
C ALA A 688 18.91 -20.89 -28.16
N HIS A 689 18.37 -21.71 -27.26
CA HIS A 689 17.56 -22.86 -27.64
C HIS A 689 16.30 -22.42 -28.43
N PRO A 690 15.82 -23.19 -29.43
CA PRO A 690 14.64 -22.84 -30.23
C PRO A 690 13.37 -22.52 -29.41
N ASP A 691 13.21 -23.09 -28.23
CA ASP A 691 12.05 -22.81 -27.37
C ASP A 691 12.06 -21.39 -26.78
N VAL A 692 13.22 -20.74 -26.67
CA VAL A 692 13.31 -19.33 -26.26
C VAL A 692 12.55 -18.42 -27.23
N PHE A 693 12.65 -18.72 -28.54
CA PHE A 693 11.94 -17.92 -29.56
C PHE A 693 10.42 -18.04 -29.43
N ASN A 694 9.89 -19.20 -28.97
CA ASN A 694 8.46 -19.34 -28.72
C ASN A 694 7.98 -18.42 -27.57
N ILE A 695 8.83 -18.24 -26.54
CA ILE A 695 8.56 -17.30 -25.45
C ILE A 695 8.60 -15.87 -25.96
N LEU A 696 9.65 -15.54 -26.74
CA LEU A 696 9.81 -14.20 -27.29
C LEU A 696 8.68 -13.83 -28.26
N LEU A 697 8.19 -14.77 -29.05
CA LEU A 697 7.04 -14.52 -29.93
C LEU A 697 5.81 -14.06 -29.14
N GLN A 698 5.51 -14.68 -27.99
CA GLN A 698 4.39 -14.27 -27.15
C GLN A 698 4.63 -12.85 -26.58
N VAL A 699 5.85 -12.53 -26.17
CA VAL A 699 6.19 -11.18 -25.69
C VAL A 699 6.05 -10.13 -26.78
N LEU A 700 6.51 -10.44 -28.01
CA LEU A 700 6.49 -9.51 -29.13
C LEU A 700 5.08 -9.30 -29.70
N ASP A 701 4.17 -10.27 -29.59
CA ASP A 701 2.80 -10.19 -30.10
C ASP A 701 1.83 -9.59 -29.09
N ASP A 702 1.79 -10.20 -27.90
CA ASP A 702 0.81 -9.89 -26.87
C ASP A 702 1.33 -8.90 -25.80
N GLY A 703 2.63 -8.54 -25.84
CA GLY A 703 3.29 -7.71 -24.83
C GLY A 703 3.21 -8.27 -23.41
N ARG A 704 2.92 -9.56 -23.26
CA ARG A 704 2.78 -10.21 -21.96
C ARG A 704 3.18 -11.67 -22.01
N ILE A 705 3.51 -12.23 -20.83
CA ILE A 705 3.78 -13.65 -20.68
C ILE A 705 3.20 -14.16 -19.38
N THR A 706 2.70 -15.39 -19.34
CA THR A 706 2.24 -16.03 -18.11
C THR A 706 3.39 -16.88 -17.55
N ASP A 707 3.75 -16.64 -16.29
CA ASP A 707 4.77 -17.42 -15.60
C ASP A 707 4.27 -18.82 -15.20
N SER A 708 5.16 -19.66 -14.69
CA SER A 708 4.81 -21.01 -14.23
C SER A 708 3.84 -21.05 -13.05
N GLN A 709 3.68 -19.93 -12.33
CA GLN A 709 2.75 -19.79 -11.21
C GLN A 709 1.37 -19.25 -11.66
N GLY A 710 1.19 -19.04 -12.98
CA GLY A 710 -0.05 -18.53 -13.56
C GLY A 710 -0.21 -17.02 -13.49
N ARG A 711 0.84 -16.26 -13.08
CA ARG A 711 0.81 -14.81 -13.05
C ARG A 711 1.16 -14.24 -14.42
N THR A 712 0.42 -13.26 -14.88
CA THR A 712 0.70 -12.55 -16.13
C THR A 712 1.66 -11.40 -15.86
N VAL A 713 2.78 -11.38 -16.59
CA VAL A 713 3.80 -10.33 -16.53
C VAL A 713 3.71 -9.48 -17.78
N ASP A 714 3.62 -8.16 -17.60
CA ASP A 714 3.45 -7.18 -18.67
C ASP A 714 4.80 -6.67 -19.17
N PHE A 715 5.00 -6.70 -20.50
CA PHE A 715 6.18 -6.22 -21.22
C PHE A 715 5.89 -4.98 -22.08
N LYS A 716 4.67 -4.44 -22.07
CA LYS A 716 4.27 -3.30 -22.92
C LYS A 716 5.10 -2.04 -22.71
N ASN A 717 5.63 -1.90 -21.51
CA ASN A 717 6.48 -0.76 -21.12
C ASN A 717 7.99 -1.05 -21.23
N THR A 718 8.38 -2.17 -21.83
CA THR A 718 9.79 -2.55 -22.02
C THR A 718 10.26 -2.27 -23.41
N ILE A 719 11.59 -2.14 -23.57
CA ILE A 719 12.27 -2.13 -24.87
C ILE A 719 13.05 -3.43 -24.98
N ILE A 720 12.75 -4.22 -25.99
CA ILE A 720 13.39 -5.50 -26.24
C ILE A 720 14.56 -5.30 -27.20
N ILE A 721 15.75 -5.64 -26.79
CA ILE A 721 16.98 -5.59 -27.62
C ILE A 721 17.59 -6.97 -27.66
N LEU A 722 17.77 -7.48 -28.85
CA LEU A 722 18.43 -8.73 -29.14
C LEU A 722 19.76 -8.43 -29.79
N THR A 723 20.89 -8.93 -29.29
CA THR A 723 22.19 -8.74 -29.94
C THR A 723 22.65 -10.03 -30.56
N SER A 724 23.32 -9.93 -31.74
CA SER A 724 23.90 -11.07 -32.41
C SER A 724 25.21 -10.68 -33.14
N ASN A 725 26.10 -11.63 -33.18
CA ASN A 725 27.34 -11.53 -33.99
C ASN A 725 27.24 -12.29 -35.32
N LEU A 726 26.04 -12.77 -35.64
CA LEU A 726 25.80 -13.50 -36.89
C LEU A 726 26.09 -12.61 -38.08
N GLY A 727 26.79 -13.16 -39.08
CA GLY A 727 27.17 -12.43 -40.30
C GLY A 727 28.29 -11.38 -40.12
N SER A 728 28.91 -11.26 -38.95
CA SER A 728 29.99 -10.30 -38.71
C SER A 728 31.14 -10.37 -39.75
N PRO A 729 31.59 -11.55 -40.21
CA PRO A 729 32.61 -11.61 -41.28
C PRO A 729 32.14 -10.92 -42.56
N TYR A 730 30.91 -11.13 -43.00
CA TYR A 730 30.39 -10.50 -44.22
C TYR A 730 30.22 -8.97 -44.06
N ILE A 731 29.94 -8.49 -42.86
CA ILE A 731 29.89 -7.04 -42.56
C ILE A 731 31.30 -6.45 -42.64
N LEU A 732 32.32 -7.14 -42.08
CA LEU A 732 33.68 -6.66 -42.04
C LEU A 732 34.29 -6.62 -43.45
N ASP A 733 34.03 -7.65 -44.28
CA ASP A 733 34.52 -7.74 -45.63
C ASP A 733 33.74 -6.88 -46.63
N GLY A 734 32.51 -6.54 -46.34
CA GLY A 734 31.60 -5.82 -47.24
C GLY A 734 31.42 -4.33 -46.92
N ILE A 735 32.54 -3.63 -46.56
CA ILE A 735 32.53 -2.19 -46.32
C ILE A 735 33.00 -1.45 -47.55
N ASP A 736 32.30 -0.41 -47.97
CA ASP A 736 32.70 0.45 -49.08
C ASP A 736 33.76 1.48 -48.68
N ALA A 737 34.25 2.25 -49.67
CA ALA A 737 35.25 3.29 -49.46
C ALA A 737 34.77 4.43 -48.52
N ASN A 738 33.48 4.56 -48.30
CA ASN A 738 32.89 5.56 -47.41
C ASN A 738 32.69 5.03 -45.97
N GLY A 739 32.97 3.76 -45.72
CA GLY A 739 32.78 3.11 -44.43
C GLY A 739 31.37 2.60 -44.22
N GLU A 740 30.54 2.52 -45.26
CA GLU A 740 29.16 2.01 -45.19
C GLU A 740 29.07 0.55 -45.62
N ILE A 741 28.07 -0.19 -45.12
CA ILE A 741 27.87 -1.60 -45.45
C ILE A 741 27.21 -1.70 -46.82
N THR A 742 27.84 -2.46 -47.75
CA THR A 742 27.30 -2.66 -49.09
C THR A 742 26.00 -3.45 -49.10
N ASP A 743 25.14 -3.20 -50.10
CA ASP A 743 23.84 -3.92 -50.25
C ASP A 743 24.07 -5.44 -50.42
N GLU A 744 25.16 -5.85 -51.04
CA GLU A 744 25.54 -7.25 -51.20
C GLU A 744 25.83 -7.92 -49.85
N ALA A 745 26.56 -7.24 -48.97
CA ALA A 745 26.84 -7.75 -47.62
C ALA A 745 25.55 -7.81 -46.77
N ARG A 746 24.69 -6.79 -46.88
CA ARG A 746 23.37 -6.81 -46.22
C ARG A 746 22.54 -8.01 -46.68
N ALA A 747 22.44 -8.25 -47.99
CA ALA A 747 21.68 -9.36 -48.55
C ALA A 747 22.19 -10.73 -48.10
N GLN A 748 23.55 -10.87 -47.99
CA GLN A 748 24.15 -12.10 -47.46
C GLN A 748 23.80 -12.34 -46.01
N VAL A 749 23.90 -11.32 -45.17
CA VAL A 749 23.54 -11.42 -43.73
C VAL A 749 22.02 -11.69 -43.55
N GLU A 750 21.17 -11.04 -44.35
CA GLU A 750 19.72 -11.32 -44.34
C GLU A 750 19.44 -12.77 -44.78
N GLY A 751 20.17 -13.32 -45.72
CA GLY A 751 20.08 -14.72 -46.10
C GLY A 751 20.43 -15.66 -44.95
N LEU A 752 21.49 -15.35 -44.20
CA LEU A 752 21.85 -16.08 -42.99
C LEU A 752 20.80 -15.99 -41.89
N LEU A 753 20.19 -14.79 -41.68
CA LEU A 753 19.13 -14.59 -40.69
C LEU A 753 17.94 -15.49 -41.01
N LYS A 754 17.50 -15.57 -42.26
CA LYS A 754 16.39 -16.44 -42.71
C LYS A 754 16.66 -17.93 -42.51
N THR A 755 17.96 -18.30 -42.48
CA THR A 755 18.38 -19.69 -42.22
C THR A 755 18.39 -20.01 -40.71
N GLN A 756 18.82 -19.07 -39.90
CA GLN A 756 18.99 -19.26 -38.46
C GLN A 756 17.70 -19.00 -37.65
N PHE A 757 16.92 -18.01 -38.08
CA PHE A 757 15.72 -17.62 -37.37
C PHE A 757 14.46 -17.90 -38.20
N ARG A 758 13.36 -18.24 -37.55
CA ARG A 758 12.06 -18.44 -38.22
C ARG A 758 11.56 -17.13 -38.81
N PRO A 759 11.00 -17.12 -40.03
CA PRO A 759 10.49 -15.90 -40.67
C PRO A 759 9.42 -15.19 -39.82
N GLU A 760 8.60 -15.94 -39.09
CA GLU A 760 7.58 -15.40 -38.17
C GLU A 760 8.20 -14.57 -37.05
N PHE A 761 9.37 -14.94 -36.56
CA PHE A 761 10.08 -14.20 -35.51
C PHE A 761 10.68 -12.88 -36.05
N LEU A 762 11.33 -12.95 -37.20
CA LEU A 762 11.93 -11.74 -37.81
C LEU A 762 10.87 -10.70 -38.19
N ASN A 763 9.69 -11.12 -38.63
CA ASN A 763 8.56 -10.24 -38.99
C ASN A 763 7.87 -9.58 -37.80
N ARG A 764 8.18 -9.99 -36.56
CA ARG A 764 7.61 -9.39 -35.33
C ARG A 764 8.50 -8.32 -34.73
N LEU A 765 9.75 -8.26 -35.18
CA LEU A 765 10.70 -7.22 -34.77
C LEU A 765 10.34 -5.91 -35.47
N ASP A 766 10.44 -4.80 -34.77
CA ASP A 766 10.20 -3.48 -35.35
C ASP A 766 11.29 -3.08 -36.32
N GLU A 767 12.57 -3.33 -35.93
CA GLU A 767 13.71 -3.01 -36.80
C GLU A 767 14.86 -4.04 -36.63
N ILE A 768 15.48 -4.37 -37.75
CA ILE A 768 16.75 -5.10 -37.81
C ILE A 768 17.85 -4.09 -38.14
N ILE A 769 18.82 -3.95 -37.26
CA ILE A 769 19.84 -2.88 -37.31
C ILE A 769 21.22 -3.46 -37.48
N PHE A 770 21.92 -2.96 -38.51
CA PHE A 770 23.28 -3.37 -38.83
C PHE A 770 24.26 -2.37 -38.24
N TYR A 771 25.19 -2.85 -37.42
CA TYR A 771 26.26 -2.06 -36.83
C TYR A 771 27.49 -2.16 -37.71
N LYS A 772 27.99 -1.01 -38.14
CA LYS A 772 29.22 -0.92 -38.90
C LYS A 772 30.46 -0.93 -38.01
N PRO A 773 31.63 -1.40 -38.48
CA PRO A 773 32.89 -1.23 -37.78
C PRO A 773 33.21 0.25 -37.59
N LEU A 774 33.88 0.57 -36.48
CA LEU A 774 34.21 1.94 -36.12
C LEU A 774 35.42 2.45 -36.92
N ALA A 775 35.33 3.64 -37.47
CA ALA A 775 36.45 4.34 -38.13
C ALA A 775 37.42 4.92 -37.08
N LYS A 776 38.69 5.14 -37.46
CA LYS A 776 39.71 5.71 -36.54
C LYS A 776 39.28 7.06 -35.94
N THR A 777 38.61 7.88 -36.72
CA THR A 777 38.05 9.19 -36.24
C THR A 777 36.95 9.03 -35.20
N GLU A 778 36.16 7.97 -35.29
CA GLU A 778 35.11 7.64 -34.33
C GLU A 778 35.71 7.12 -33.03
N ILE A 779 36.79 6.29 -33.18
CA ILE A 779 37.49 5.75 -32.00
C ILE A 779 38.17 6.86 -31.21
N PHE A 780 38.71 7.88 -31.88
CA PHE A 780 39.29 9.03 -31.19
C PHE A 780 38.26 9.73 -30.29
N LYS A 781 37.03 9.93 -30.79
CA LYS A 781 35.94 10.48 -29.99
C LYS A 781 35.52 9.57 -28.82
N ILE A 782 35.61 8.25 -28.99
CA ILE A 782 35.36 7.28 -27.91
C ILE A 782 36.43 7.38 -26.82
N VAL A 783 37.73 7.58 -27.23
CA VAL A 783 38.78 7.85 -26.25
C VAL A 783 38.48 9.10 -25.44
N ASP A 784 38.06 10.19 -26.08
CA ASP A 784 37.69 11.42 -25.40
C ASP A 784 36.55 11.20 -24.37
N LEU A 785 35.53 10.42 -24.72
CA LEU A 785 34.44 10.08 -23.79
C LEU A 785 34.93 9.25 -22.60
N MET A 786 35.82 8.27 -22.83
CA MET A 786 36.40 7.45 -21.77
C MET A 786 37.32 8.27 -20.85
N LEU A 787 38.08 9.24 -21.39
CA LEU A 787 38.88 10.16 -20.58
C LEU A 787 38.02 11.14 -19.80
N ALA A 788 36.91 11.61 -20.37
CA ALA A 788 35.93 12.44 -19.66
C ALA A 788 35.27 11.68 -18.52
N ASP A 789 35.01 10.38 -18.68
CA ASP A 789 34.50 9.54 -17.59
C ASP A 789 35.56 9.31 -16.48
N LEU A 790 36.84 9.20 -16.85
CA LEU A 790 37.91 9.18 -15.88
C LEU A 790 38.01 10.51 -15.13
N GLN A 791 37.90 11.65 -15.84
CA GLN A 791 37.90 12.98 -15.22
C GLN A 791 36.81 13.12 -14.16
N LYS A 792 35.57 12.69 -14.44
CA LYS A 792 34.46 12.72 -13.44
C LYS A 792 34.83 11.97 -12.16
N ARG A 793 35.54 10.85 -12.25
CA ARG A 793 36.00 10.09 -11.07
C ARG A 793 37.12 10.80 -10.30
N LEU A 794 37.90 11.66 -10.98
CA LEU A 794 38.98 12.46 -10.39
C LEU A 794 38.48 13.79 -9.83
N ASP A 795 37.35 14.27 -10.30
CA ASP A 795 36.72 15.51 -9.81
C ASP A 795 36.36 15.41 -8.31
N ASP A 796 35.97 14.22 -7.81
CA ASP A 796 35.76 13.94 -6.39
C ASP A 796 37.01 14.18 -5.52
N LYS A 797 38.20 14.13 -6.15
CA LYS A 797 39.51 14.40 -5.52
C LYS A 797 40.04 15.77 -5.84
N HIS A 798 39.29 16.58 -6.58
CA HIS A 798 39.69 17.89 -7.08
C HIS A 798 40.98 17.83 -7.94
N ILE A 799 41.23 16.76 -8.70
CA ILE A 799 42.39 16.56 -9.58
C ILE A 799 41.89 16.60 -11.02
N ARG A 800 42.64 17.27 -11.91
CA ARG A 800 42.36 17.29 -13.33
C ARG A 800 43.35 16.38 -14.08
N ILE A 801 42.88 15.76 -15.15
CA ILE A 801 43.71 15.00 -16.08
C ILE A 801 43.69 15.66 -17.44
N ASN A 802 44.85 15.86 -18.03
CA ASN A 802 45.00 16.40 -19.37
C ASN A 802 45.83 15.39 -20.20
N VAL A 803 45.34 14.97 -21.36
CA VAL A 803 45.99 13.99 -22.21
C VAL A 803 46.28 14.63 -23.56
N SER A 804 47.55 14.67 -23.97
CA SER A 804 47.94 15.27 -25.21
C SER A 804 47.35 14.53 -26.43
N ASP A 805 47.21 15.23 -27.57
CA ASP A 805 46.69 14.61 -28.79
C ASP A 805 47.64 13.51 -29.32
N ALA A 806 48.95 13.65 -29.06
CA ALA A 806 49.94 12.61 -29.38
C ALA A 806 49.68 11.34 -28.55
N ALA A 807 49.42 11.49 -27.24
CA ALA A 807 49.08 10.37 -26.37
C ALA A 807 47.75 9.72 -26.76
N LYS A 808 46.73 10.53 -27.12
CA LYS A 808 45.42 10.00 -27.59
C LYS A 808 45.60 9.19 -28.89
N ASN A 809 46.36 9.68 -29.86
CA ASN A 809 46.62 8.93 -31.09
C ASN A 809 47.34 7.61 -30.81
N TYR A 810 48.29 7.61 -29.88
CA TYR A 810 48.98 6.37 -29.45
C TYR A 810 48.01 5.39 -28.79
N ILE A 811 47.08 5.88 -27.94
CA ILE A 811 46.04 5.07 -27.31
C ILE A 811 45.13 4.43 -28.36
N VAL A 812 44.75 5.19 -29.40
CA VAL A 812 43.97 4.69 -30.55
C VAL A 812 44.70 3.61 -31.30
N ASP A 813 45.97 3.86 -31.68
CA ASP A 813 46.74 2.92 -32.50
C ASP A 813 47.10 1.61 -31.77
N CYS A 814 47.32 1.67 -30.46
CA CYS A 814 47.62 0.49 -29.65
C CYS A 814 46.39 -0.22 -29.08
N GLY A 815 45.29 0.50 -28.90
CA GLY A 815 44.08 -0.01 -28.24
C GLY A 815 42.98 -0.44 -29.20
N TYR A 816 43.10 -0.21 -30.50
CA TYR A 816 42.09 -0.58 -31.49
C TYR A 816 42.47 -1.89 -32.20
N ASP A 817 41.49 -2.77 -32.39
CA ASP A 817 41.57 -3.96 -33.21
C ASP A 817 40.30 -4.03 -34.08
N PRO A 818 40.43 -4.13 -35.43
CA PRO A 818 39.26 -4.20 -36.32
C PRO A 818 38.26 -5.31 -35.99
N ASN A 819 38.73 -6.45 -35.45
CA ASN A 819 37.88 -7.59 -35.11
C ASN A 819 37.19 -7.44 -33.73
N PHE A 820 37.83 -6.72 -32.81
CA PHE A 820 37.33 -6.56 -31.44
C PHE A 820 36.81 -5.14 -31.14
N GLY A 821 36.89 -4.22 -32.14
CA GLY A 821 36.38 -2.86 -32.01
C GLY A 821 37.03 -2.06 -30.88
N ALA A 822 36.23 -1.29 -30.16
CA ALA A 822 36.67 -0.46 -29.02
C ALA A 822 36.85 -1.26 -27.71
N ARG A 823 36.59 -2.56 -27.66
CA ARG A 823 36.66 -3.36 -26.41
C ARG A 823 38.06 -3.45 -25.81
N PRO A 824 39.16 -3.60 -26.59
CA PRO A 824 40.52 -3.58 -26.08
C PRO A 824 40.94 -2.21 -25.55
N LEU A 825 40.38 -1.13 -26.09
CA LEU A 825 40.70 0.26 -25.76
C LEU A 825 40.48 0.56 -24.26
N ARG A 826 39.39 0.12 -23.71
CA ARG A 826 39.06 0.30 -22.26
C ARG A 826 40.15 -0.34 -21.38
N ARG A 827 40.58 -1.56 -21.73
CA ARG A 827 41.65 -2.24 -20.99
C ARG A 827 43.00 -1.53 -21.15
N PHE A 828 43.25 -0.96 -22.33
CA PHE A 828 44.48 -0.21 -22.59
C PHE A 828 44.52 1.07 -21.74
N ILE A 829 43.45 1.86 -21.73
CA ILE A 829 43.32 3.06 -20.88
C ILE A 829 43.49 2.70 -19.41
N GLN A 830 42.84 1.65 -18.95
CA GLN A 830 42.92 1.21 -17.53
C GLN A 830 44.36 0.85 -17.15
N ARG A 831 45.03 0.10 -17.98
CA ARG A 831 46.42 -0.39 -17.69
C ARG A 831 47.47 0.70 -17.80
N ASN A 832 47.31 1.59 -18.76
CA ASN A 832 48.39 2.56 -19.10
C ASN A 832 48.08 3.96 -18.59
N VAL A 833 46.84 4.45 -18.68
CA VAL A 833 46.45 5.81 -18.25
C VAL A 833 46.05 5.84 -16.79
N GLU A 834 45.03 5.02 -16.39
CA GLU A 834 44.56 5.00 -15.00
C GLU A 834 45.64 4.55 -14.02
N THR A 835 46.49 3.61 -14.41
CA THR A 835 47.62 3.13 -13.59
C THR A 835 48.69 4.21 -13.41
N LEU A 836 48.98 5.01 -14.44
CA LEU A 836 49.90 6.13 -14.33
C LEU A 836 49.35 7.23 -13.44
N ALA A 837 48.11 7.61 -13.64
CA ALA A 837 47.40 8.58 -12.78
C ALA A 837 47.35 8.11 -11.31
N ALA A 838 47.06 6.82 -11.08
CA ALA A 838 47.04 6.24 -9.74
C ALA A 838 48.43 6.28 -9.05
N LYS A 839 49.50 6.00 -9.80
CA LYS A 839 50.88 6.08 -9.27
C LYS A 839 51.27 7.51 -8.88
N ARG A 840 50.80 8.50 -9.64
CA ARG A 840 51.04 9.92 -9.31
C ARG A 840 50.28 10.35 -8.06
N ILE A 841 48.99 9.95 -7.96
CA ILE A 841 48.14 10.25 -6.79
C ILE A 841 48.69 9.61 -5.52
N ILE A 842 49.12 8.33 -5.59
CA ILE A 842 49.65 7.61 -4.42
C ILE A 842 51.07 8.07 -4.06
N GLY A 843 51.83 8.56 -5.04
CA GLY A 843 53.17 9.10 -4.84
C GLY A 843 53.25 10.37 -3.95
N GLY A 844 52.09 10.96 -3.60
CA GLY A 844 51.95 11.95 -2.52
C GLY A 844 52.34 13.39 -2.86
N ASN A 845 52.52 13.74 -4.13
CA ASN A 845 52.92 15.09 -4.55
C ASN A 845 51.80 15.92 -5.19
N LEU A 846 50.52 15.43 -5.14
CA LEU A 846 49.40 16.13 -5.76
C LEU A 846 48.45 16.68 -4.68
N GLY A 847 48.20 18.00 -4.74
CA GLY A 847 47.19 18.67 -3.94
C GLY A 847 45.85 18.86 -4.65
N ALA A 848 44.87 19.38 -3.95
CA ALA A 848 43.59 19.75 -4.55
C ALA A 848 43.83 20.90 -5.56
N GLY A 849 43.40 20.72 -6.81
CA GLY A 849 43.54 21.65 -7.91
C GLY A 849 44.65 21.31 -8.90
N ASP A 850 45.50 20.32 -8.63
CA ASP A 850 46.61 19.94 -9.50
C ASP A 850 46.10 19.21 -10.77
N VAL A 851 46.96 19.28 -11.84
CA VAL A 851 46.69 18.67 -13.14
C VAL A 851 47.69 17.55 -13.36
N ILE A 852 47.24 16.40 -13.80
CA ILE A 852 48.07 15.29 -14.27
C ILE A 852 48.17 15.40 -15.79
N ASP A 853 49.33 15.73 -16.32
CA ASP A 853 49.58 15.77 -17.75
C ASP A 853 50.11 14.40 -18.24
N ILE A 854 49.38 13.81 -19.19
CA ILE A 854 49.77 12.56 -19.82
C ILE A 854 50.25 12.82 -21.25
N ASP A 855 51.50 12.48 -21.51
CA ASP A 855 52.15 12.65 -22.80
C ASP A 855 53.00 11.43 -23.17
N LEU A 856 53.65 11.45 -24.36
CA LEU A 856 54.58 10.47 -24.79
C LEU A 856 56.04 10.90 -24.50
N ASP A 857 56.82 9.98 -23.94
CA ASP A 857 58.27 10.20 -23.78
C ASP A 857 59.01 10.09 -25.13
N GLU A 858 60.31 10.40 -25.12
CA GLU A 858 61.17 10.27 -26.29
C GLU A 858 61.26 8.84 -26.86
N ASN A 859 60.82 7.83 -26.08
CA ASN A 859 60.78 6.42 -26.48
C ASN A 859 59.38 5.98 -26.94
N GLY A 860 58.44 6.91 -27.05
CA GLY A 860 57.07 6.63 -27.46
C GLY A 860 56.23 5.87 -26.40
N ARG A 861 56.50 6.03 -25.09
CA ARG A 861 55.72 5.45 -24.00
C ARG A 861 54.94 6.55 -23.27
N LEU A 862 53.76 6.19 -22.77
CA LEU A 862 52.96 7.10 -21.95
C LEU A 862 53.64 7.42 -20.62
N THR A 863 53.75 8.69 -20.31
CA THR A 863 54.25 9.22 -19.03
C THR A 863 53.20 10.12 -18.39
N ALA A 864 53.28 10.30 -17.11
CA ALA A 864 52.41 11.17 -16.34
C ALA A 864 53.28 12.16 -15.56
N ASP A 865 53.19 13.43 -15.86
CA ASP A 865 53.85 14.52 -15.19
C ASP A 865 52.96 15.32 -14.25
#